data_5d797ba41cc96361dfd8a5a176acade1
#
_entry.id   5d797ba41cc96361dfd8a5a176acade1
#
_cell.length_a   1.000
_cell.length_b   1.000
_cell.length_c   1.000
_cell.angle_alpha   90.00
_cell.angle_beta   90.00
_cell.angle_gamma   90.00
#
_symmetry.space_group_name_H-M   'P 1'
#
loop_
_entity.id
_entity.type
_entity.pdbx_description
1 polymer ?
#
loop_
_entity_poly.entity_id
_entity_poly.type
_entity_poly.pdbx_seq_one_letter_code
_entity_poly.pdbx_strand_id
1 'polypeptide(L)'
;MEESAITNKDKYTLIFSITRWGKSIEDPNLLKYLRIALKLYVLEGLGFKTRDMKPKEFANFCDKLTLQKFMKQLEKLAEKDSSKDEKPENSLSSPKENLKACVLEVFDQQFEAALALELVKESTKHNYRSVVGRFCEFLVQQTWWHELFPPQMPEFIPKHPGRVKKNSTYKQLDSYGLPMDKWPAHVVKQFEEFKEFRLTDDEQEALLQGGWKRNGESEDEKKSRTKLSTIAPSTFEQEKQAITFVFGWYVHIQGHSVDQLDLELLTDANLLGRYTYWCTKKRGRSHHTGVRSASVGIAIAKWKNINKSSRRNWSDIEVILELRDFKNFCKEEYDKEKKKFEDEKWPDKELTHPEARQVVQYLRSCCTTHGGKVSRSPGKRVKGKARYLSAVVWAWQVYLIVKILVYMPVRQQEIRQYELGKTLFRKLDAKGRPYYQVIITEHKNKSKTGKNRNYKLPSILTADLDAWINVWRPKAVEAVQTLPAWLKFKGFKPEELEILPQRLEAAQRGEFERKVKNPQKYIENLKERILRIRGIIAAWESARTNLTNNNSLFFSFGRANYLNKFGQPLSHGSVRSLVLTAISEATSALFGEPRWTNPHALRHIGAKHVRLLKKDTKGMAAAMGHSEEQADKYADQIMTESDLIDKLIDSWWESNDLDLND
;
A
#
# COMPACT_ATOMS: atom_id res chain seq x y z
N MET A 1 -9.20 -0.70 52.94
CA MET A 1 -8.07 -1.47 52.38
C MET A 1 -7.99 -1.01 50.90
N GLU A 2 -7.10 -0.09 50.66
CA GLU A 2 -6.85 0.41 49.29
C GLU A 2 -6.01 -0.63 48.55
N GLU A 3 -6.64 -1.36 47.62
CA GLU A 3 -5.92 -2.09 46.59
C GLU A 3 -5.30 -1.04 45.67
N SER A 4 -4.01 -0.80 45.83
CA SER A 4 -3.21 -0.01 44.91
C SER A 4 -3.30 -0.65 43.54
N ALA A 5 -3.93 0.05 42.58
CA ALA A 5 -3.97 -0.29 41.19
C ALA A 5 -2.55 -0.44 40.65
N ILE A 6 -2.05 -1.69 40.58
CA ILE A 6 -0.82 -2.05 39.86
C ILE A 6 -1.03 -1.60 38.43
N THR A 7 -0.38 -0.50 38.05
CA THR A 7 -0.46 0.01 36.71
C THR A 7 0.05 -1.08 35.74
N ASN A 8 -0.68 -1.37 34.71
CA ASN A 8 -0.40 -2.43 33.72
C ASN A 8 1.02 -2.34 33.10
N LYS A 9 1.76 -1.29 33.39
CA LYS A 9 3.12 -0.98 32.93
C LYS A 9 4.24 -1.72 33.67
N ASP A 10 4.03 -2.08 34.92
CA ASP A 10 5.04 -2.77 35.79
C ASP A 10 5.13 -4.28 35.48
N LYS A 11 4.22 -4.78 34.66
CA LYS A 11 4.14 -6.19 34.23
C LYS A 11 5.25 -6.61 33.28
N TYR A 12 5.83 -5.68 32.53
CA TYR A 12 6.79 -5.98 31.47
C TYR A 12 8.22 -5.80 31.95
N THR A 13 8.80 -6.88 32.46
CA THR A 13 10.17 -6.95 32.96
C THR A 13 11.14 -7.48 31.89
N LEU A 14 12.45 -7.33 32.14
CA LEU A 14 13.47 -7.86 31.26
C LEU A 14 13.41 -9.40 31.19
N ILE A 15 13.14 -10.09 32.30
CA ILE A 15 13.01 -11.55 32.31
C ILE A 15 11.78 -12.00 31.51
N PHE A 16 10.67 -11.26 31.58
CA PHE A 16 9.50 -11.52 30.74
C PHE A 16 9.87 -11.51 29.23
N SER A 17 10.63 -10.51 28.82
CA SER A 17 11.06 -10.34 27.44
C SER A 17 12.03 -11.44 26.99
N ILE A 18 13.02 -11.78 27.83
CA ILE A 18 13.96 -12.85 27.57
C ILE A 18 13.23 -14.21 27.46
N THR A 19 12.26 -14.45 28.33
CA THR A 19 11.48 -15.71 28.30
C THR A 19 10.60 -15.79 27.06
N ARG A 20 9.99 -14.68 26.65
CA ARG A 20 9.18 -14.63 25.41
C ARG A 20 10.04 -14.84 24.18
N TRP A 21 11.21 -14.22 24.13
CA TRP A 21 12.15 -14.41 23.04
C TRP A 21 12.65 -15.85 23.00
N GLY A 22 13.02 -16.43 24.16
CA GLY A 22 13.45 -17.82 24.26
C GLY A 22 12.41 -18.84 23.75
N LYS A 23 11.11 -18.52 23.84
CA LYS A 23 10.03 -19.35 23.29
C LYS A 23 9.86 -19.17 21.75
N SER A 24 10.49 -18.17 21.18
CA SER A 24 10.41 -17.88 19.73
C SER A 24 11.64 -18.33 18.94
N ILE A 25 12.67 -18.80 19.61
CA ILE A 25 13.92 -19.31 19.02
C ILE A 25 13.99 -20.84 19.17
N GLU A 26 14.57 -21.48 18.16
CA GLU A 26 14.74 -22.94 18.13
C GLU A 26 16.04 -23.38 18.84
N ASP A 27 17.10 -22.56 18.75
CA ASP A 27 18.40 -22.85 19.37
C ASP A 27 18.50 -22.36 20.82
N PRO A 28 18.58 -23.27 21.81
CA PRO A 28 18.73 -22.90 23.23
C PRO A 28 20.05 -22.18 23.54
N ASN A 29 21.10 -22.36 22.74
CA ASN A 29 22.39 -21.70 22.94
C ASN A 29 22.26 -20.19 22.74
N LEU A 30 21.41 -19.72 21.83
CA LEU A 30 21.16 -18.30 21.63
C LEU A 30 20.66 -17.64 22.91
N LEU A 31 19.80 -18.33 23.67
CA LEU A 31 19.30 -17.81 24.95
C LEU A 31 20.41 -17.73 26.00
N LYS A 32 21.31 -18.71 26.03
CA LYS A 32 22.50 -18.70 26.89
C LYS A 32 23.43 -17.53 26.52
N TYR A 33 23.71 -17.34 25.24
CA TYR A 33 24.54 -16.24 24.76
C TYR A 33 23.91 -14.88 25.03
N LEU A 34 22.61 -14.73 24.87
CA LEU A 34 21.90 -13.49 25.22
C LEU A 34 22.05 -13.16 26.69
N ARG A 35 21.83 -14.14 27.58
CA ARG A 35 21.95 -13.94 29.02
C ARG A 35 23.37 -13.51 29.44
N ILE A 36 24.38 -14.12 28.82
CA ILE A 36 25.80 -13.75 29.07
C ILE A 36 26.06 -12.35 28.55
N ALA A 37 25.65 -12.05 27.31
CA ALA A 37 25.88 -10.76 26.70
C ALA A 37 25.17 -9.61 27.45
N LEU A 38 23.91 -9.85 27.87
CA LEU A 38 23.17 -8.87 28.70
C LEU A 38 23.86 -8.68 30.06
N LYS A 39 24.25 -9.77 30.74
CA LYS A 39 24.84 -9.71 32.04
C LYS A 39 26.19 -9.00 32.09
N LEU A 40 27.10 -9.35 31.17
CA LEU A 40 28.49 -8.93 31.21
C LEU A 40 28.77 -7.62 30.48
N TYR A 41 27.95 -7.25 29.50
CA TYR A 41 28.24 -6.11 28.60
C TYR A 41 27.12 -5.07 28.58
N VAL A 42 25.90 -5.46 28.27
CA VAL A 42 24.81 -4.47 28.04
C VAL A 42 24.41 -3.83 29.37
N LEU A 43 24.07 -4.62 30.41
CA LEU A 43 23.60 -4.10 31.69
C LEU A 43 24.72 -3.43 32.50
N GLU A 44 25.93 -3.98 32.43
CA GLU A 44 27.11 -3.33 33.01
C GLU A 44 27.34 -1.95 32.39
N GLY A 45 27.31 -1.86 31.04
CA GLY A 45 27.44 -0.60 30.31
C GLY A 45 26.33 0.41 30.61
N LEU A 46 25.15 -0.08 30.96
CA LEU A 46 24.04 0.74 31.46
C LEU A 46 24.17 1.16 32.91
N GLY A 47 25.27 0.75 33.62
CA GLY A 47 25.54 1.10 35.00
C GLY A 47 24.88 0.19 36.03
N PHE A 48 24.38 -0.95 35.65
CA PHE A 48 23.86 -1.98 36.54
C PHE A 48 25.01 -2.94 36.91
N LYS A 49 25.30 -3.12 38.19
CA LYS A 49 26.35 -4.04 38.66
C LYS A 49 25.87 -5.50 38.57
N THR A 50 25.99 -6.09 37.38
CA THR A 50 25.47 -7.44 37.10
C THR A 50 26.54 -8.50 36.89
N ARG A 51 27.80 -8.08 36.64
CA ARG A 51 28.92 -8.97 36.28
C ARG A 51 29.15 -10.12 37.29
N ASP A 52 29.10 -9.83 38.56
CA ASP A 52 29.42 -10.81 39.61
C ASP A 52 28.21 -11.61 40.14
N MET A 53 27.01 -11.28 39.65
CA MET A 53 25.78 -11.97 40.09
C MET A 53 25.79 -13.46 39.71
N LYS A 54 25.37 -14.34 40.63
CA LYS A 54 25.09 -15.74 40.29
C LYS A 54 23.90 -15.86 39.38
N PRO A 55 23.73 -16.98 38.62
CA PRO A 55 22.63 -17.11 37.66
C PRO A 55 21.22 -16.89 38.24
N LYS A 56 20.94 -17.34 39.44
CA LYS A 56 19.67 -17.11 40.15
C LYS A 56 19.46 -15.64 40.55
N GLU A 57 20.53 -15.01 41.04
CA GLU A 57 20.51 -13.56 41.39
C GLU A 57 20.28 -12.71 40.16
N PHE A 58 20.94 -13.04 39.04
CA PHE A 58 20.75 -12.34 37.79
C PHE A 58 19.31 -12.51 37.24
N ALA A 59 18.73 -13.70 37.34
CA ALA A 59 17.34 -13.91 36.94
C ALA A 59 16.37 -13.08 37.78
N ASN A 60 16.58 -13.07 39.12
CA ASN A 60 15.78 -12.23 40.04
C ASN A 60 15.97 -10.74 39.80
N PHE A 61 17.18 -10.30 39.43
CA PHE A 61 17.42 -8.93 39.00
C PHE A 61 16.65 -8.56 37.74
N CYS A 62 16.71 -9.41 36.70
CA CYS A 62 15.98 -9.21 35.48
C CYS A 62 14.45 -9.25 35.66
N ASP A 63 13.97 -9.96 36.68
CA ASP A 63 12.54 -10.00 37.02
C ASP A 63 12.07 -8.67 37.66
N LYS A 64 12.96 -8.01 38.39
CA LYS A 64 12.69 -6.69 39.01
C LYS A 64 12.99 -5.52 38.08
N LEU A 65 13.77 -5.73 37.03
CA LEU A 65 14.12 -4.69 36.05
C LEU A 65 13.03 -4.54 35.02
N THR A 66 12.21 -3.49 35.17
CA THR A 66 11.21 -3.16 34.15
C THR A 66 11.86 -2.62 32.87
N LEU A 67 11.25 -2.87 31.71
CA LEU A 67 11.74 -2.34 30.44
C LEU A 67 11.79 -0.81 30.40
N GLN A 68 10.93 -0.15 31.16
CA GLN A 68 10.96 1.31 31.31
C GLN A 68 12.22 1.80 32.03
N LYS A 69 12.64 1.12 33.09
CA LYS A 69 13.90 1.43 33.78
C LYS A 69 15.12 1.16 32.90
N PHE A 70 15.08 0.06 32.14
CA PHE A 70 16.10 -0.26 31.12
C PHE A 70 16.23 0.86 30.08
N MET A 71 15.14 1.26 29.49
CA MET A 71 15.11 2.34 28.48
C MET A 71 15.56 3.69 29.05
N LYS A 72 15.14 4.02 30.29
CA LYS A 72 15.55 5.27 30.95
C LYS A 72 17.06 5.36 31.19
N GLN A 73 17.73 4.24 31.47
CA GLN A 73 19.19 4.23 31.59
C GLN A 73 19.87 4.39 30.21
N LEU A 74 19.33 3.77 29.19
CA LEU A 74 19.84 3.90 27.83
C LEU A 74 19.70 5.36 27.32
N GLU A 75 18.57 6.02 27.62
CA GLU A 75 18.36 7.45 27.30
C GLU A 75 19.36 8.36 28.03
N LYS A 76 19.61 8.11 29.32
CA LYS A 76 20.60 8.88 30.08
C LYS A 76 22.02 8.78 29.54
N LEU A 77 22.41 7.61 29.05
CA LEU A 77 23.73 7.45 28.40
C LEU A 77 23.80 8.22 27.10
N ALA A 78 22.80 8.12 26.25
CA ALA A 78 22.74 8.84 24.98
C ALA A 78 22.77 10.38 25.20
N GLU A 79 22.19 10.90 26.29
CA GLU A 79 22.24 12.32 26.64
C GLU A 79 23.62 12.77 27.11
N LYS A 80 24.39 11.92 27.82
CA LYS A 80 25.75 12.25 28.28
C LYS A 80 26.76 12.33 27.13
N ASP A 81 26.63 11.47 26.13
CA ASP A 81 27.53 11.48 24.97
C ASP A 81 27.25 12.65 24.02
N SER A 82 26.03 13.18 24.03
CA SER A 82 25.67 14.35 23.23
C SER A 82 26.17 15.69 23.78
N SER A 83 26.75 15.72 24.98
CA SER A 83 27.33 16.93 25.63
C SER A 83 28.82 17.14 25.37
N LYS A 84 29.51 16.22 24.72
CA LYS A 84 30.90 16.39 24.28
C LYS A 84 30.94 17.05 22.90
N ASP A 85 31.61 18.18 22.83
CA ASP A 85 31.78 19.02 21.63
C ASP A 85 32.53 18.28 20.54
N GLU A 86 31.82 17.61 19.67
CA GLU A 86 32.14 17.28 18.29
C GLU A 86 31.06 16.32 17.81
N LYS A 87 30.02 16.88 17.17
CA LYS A 87 28.96 16.04 16.57
C LYS A 87 29.44 15.54 15.21
N PRO A 88 29.67 14.23 15.04
CA PRO A 88 29.65 13.65 13.70
C PRO A 88 28.23 13.81 13.10
N GLU A 89 28.15 14.05 11.79
CA GLU A 89 26.89 14.27 11.02
C GLU A 89 25.84 13.15 11.17
N ASN A 90 26.16 12.06 11.83
CA ASN A 90 25.31 10.91 12.17
C ASN A 90 24.95 10.85 13.66
N SER A 91 24.51 11.96 14.27
CA SER A 91 24.02 11.92 15.67
C SER A 91 22.84 10.97 15.76
N LEU A 92 23.03 9.91 16.57
CA LEU A 92 22.12 8.82 16.85
C LEU A 92 20.69 9.31 17.07
N SER A 93 19.75 8.71 16.34
CA SER A 93 18.33 8.70 16.64
C SER A 93 18.11 8.29 18.09
N SER A 94 17.08 8.85 18.75
CA SER A 94 16.80 8.53 20.16
C SER A 94 16.72 7.00 20.38
N PRO A 95 17.08 6.48 21.57
CA PRO A 95 16.98 5.05 21.87
C PRO A 95 15.61 4.43 21.60
N LYS A 96 14.55 5.23 21.66
CA LYS A 96 13.19 4.81 21.28
C LYS A 96 13.01 4.59 19.78
N GLU A 97 13.77 5.31 18.96
CA GLU A 97 13.71 5.22 17.50
C GLU A 97 14.62 4.13 16.96
N ASN A 98 15.77 3.92 17.59
CA ASN A 98 16.76 2.92 17.15
C ASN A 98 17.37 2.14 18.33
N LEU A 99 16.52 1.37 19.04
CA LEU A 99 16.93 0.54 20.17
C LEU A 99 18.16 -0.32 19.85
N LYS A 100 18.16 -0.99 18.69
CA LYS A 100 19.23 -1.91 18.30
C LYS A 100 20.58 -1.20 18.22
N ALA A 101 20.65 -0.05 17.55
CA ALA A 101 21.92 0.67 17.41
C ALA A 101 22.47 1.12 18.78
N CYS A 102 21.62 1.72 19.62
CA CYS A 102 22.05 2.20 20.94
C CYS A 102 22.47 1.07 21.88
N VAL A 103 21.76 -0.06 21.88
CA VAL A 103 22.14 -1.22 22.72
C VAL A 103 23.42 -1.87 22.22
N LEU A 104 23.61 -1.98 20.89
CA LEU A 104 24.82 -2.55 20.30
C LEU A 104 26.03 -1.64 20.52
N GLU A 105 25.86 -0.32 20.55
CA GLU A 105 26.94 0.61 20.88
C GLU A 105 27.41 0.42 22.32
N VAL A 106 26.50 0.35 23.28
CA VAL A 106 26.82 0.03 24.69
C VAL A 106 27.52 -1.32 24.79
N PHE A 107 27.04 -2.33 24.07
CA PHE A 107 27.65 -3.65 24.02
C PHE A 107 29.09 -3.57 23.47
N ASP A 108 29.29 -2.91 22.33
CA ASP A 108 30.59 -2.80 21.67
C ASP A 108 31.61 -2.09 22.57
N GLN A 109 31.24 -0.98 23.22
CA GLN A 109 32.11 -0.27 24.16
C GLN A 109 32.55 -1.15 25.34
N GLN A 110 31.64 -1.89 25.95
CA GLN A 110 31.96 -2.76 27.10
C GLN A 110 32.73 -4.01 26.67
N PHE A 111 32.46 -4.52 25.48
CA PHE A 111 33.21 -5.68 24.94
C PHE A 111 34.64 -5.31 24.61
N GLU A 112 34.89 -4.16 23.97
CA GLU A 112 36.23 -3.65 23.69
C GLU A 112 37.05 -3.40 25.01
N ALA A 113 36.39 -2.86 26.02
CA ALA A 113 37.03 -2.70 27.34
C ALA A 113 37.41 -4.06 27.95
N ALA A 114 36.57 -5.07 27.83
CA ALA A 114 36.87 -6.41 28.30
C ALA A 114 37.97 -7.11 27.46
N LEU A 115 38.00 -6.86 26.16
CA LEU A 115 39.03 -7.38 25.27
C LEU A 115 40.41 -6.76 25.57
N ALA A 116 40.47 -5.47 25.84
CA ALA A 116 41.67 -4.77 26.25
C ALA A 116 42.26 -5.28 27.59
N LEU A 117 41.42 -5.86 28.47
CA LEU A 117 41.82 -6.50 29.72
C LEU A 117 42.04 -8.01 29.53
N GLU A 118 42.06 -8.55 28.34
CA GLU A 118 42.24 -9.97 28.04
C GLU A 118 41.22 -10.93 28.70
N LEU A 119 40.06 -10.40 29.12
CA LEU A 119 39.02 -11.15 29.79
C LEU A 119 38.14 -11.96 28.83
N VAL A 120 38.22 -11.69 27.52
CA VAL A 120 37.40 -12.31 26.48
C VAL A 120 38.17 -12.41 25.17
N LYS A 121 37.79 -13.38 24.31
CA LYS A 121 38.37 -13.55 22.97
C LYS A 121 37.53 -12.83 21.93
N GLU A 122 38.18 -12.20 20.95
CA GLU A 122 37.50 -11.47 19.87
C GLU A 122 36.53 -12.39 19.07
N SER A 123 36.89 -13.68 18.92
CA SER A 123 36.03 -14.66 18.21
C SER A 123 34.64 -14.81 18.81
N THR A 124 34.43 -14.45 20.08
CA THR A 124 33.09 -14.51 20.73
C THR A 124 32.25 -13.25 20.49
N LYS A 125 32.86 -12.13 20.00
CA LYS A 125 32.19 -10.86 19.79
C LYS A 125 31.02 -10.99 18.84
N HIS A 126 31.23 -11.62 17.71
CA HIS A 126 30.24 -11.75 16.65
C HIS A 126 28.96 -12.45 17.16
N ASN A 127 29.12 -13.57 17.86
CA ASN A 127 27.98 -14.35 18.35
C ASN A 127 27.16 -13.55 19.38
N TYR A 128 27.81 -12.92 20.35
CA TYR A 128 27.12 -12.14 21.38
C TYR A 128 26.46 -10.89 20.78
N ARG A 129 27.14 -10.18 19.89
CA ARG A 129 26.62 -9.01 19.20
C ARG A 129 25.39 -9.34 18.36
N SER A 130 25.46 -10.43 17.58
CA SER A 130 24.36 -10.91 16.75
C SER A 130 23.12 -11.25 17.57
N VAL A 131 23.30 -11.97 18.68
CA VAL A 131 22.19 -12.36 19.56
C VAL A 131 21.54 -11.17 20.23
N VAL A 132 22.30 -10.19 20.70
CA VAL A 132 21.79 -8.94 21.26
C VAL A 132 20.99 -8.15 20.21
N GLY A 133 21.51 -8.08 18.98
CA GLY A 133 20.81 -7.42 17.87
C GLY A 133 19.46 -8.07 17.54
N ARG A 134 19.42 -9.41 17.45
CA ARG A 134 18.18 -10.19 17.22
C ARG A 134 17.17 -9.99 18.35
N PHE A 135 17.64 -9.93 19.60
CA PHE A 135 16.76 -9.67 20.74
C PHE A 135 16.16 -8.26 20.69
N CYS A 136 16.93 -7.22 20.36
CA CYS A 136 16.42 -5.88 20.17
C CYS A 136 15.38 -5.80 19.04
N GLU A 137 15.62 -6.49 17.94
CA GLU A 137 14.66 -6.59 16.83
C GLU A 137 13.37 -7.28 17.24
N PHE A 138 13.47 -8.35 18.04
CA PHE A 138 12.29 -9.01 18.60
C PHE A 138 11.49 -8.07 19.50
N LEU A 139 12.14 -7.31 20.38
CA LEU A 139 11.47 -6.37 21.29
C LEU A 139 10.62 -5.35 20.50
N VAL A 140 11.21 -4.70 19.50
CA VAL A 140 10.51 -3.65 18.73
C VAL A 140 9.42 -4.21 17.82
N GLN A 141 9.35 -5.51 17.60
CA GLN A 141 8.28 -6.16 16.85
C GLN A 141 7.05 -6.49 17.70
N GLN A 142 7.16 -6.44 19.03
CA GLN A 142 6.09 -6.85 19.93
C GLN A 142 5.03 -5.75 20.09
N THR A 143 3.76 -6.15 20.14
CA THR A 143 2.64 -5.21 20.36
C THR A 143 2.75 -4.50 21.70
N TRP A 144 3.09 -5.25 22.76
CA TRP A 144 3.28 -4.70 24.11
C TRP A 144 4.46 -3.73 24.21
N TRP A 145 5.47 -3.83 23.33
CA TRP A 145 6.56 -2.84 23.25
C TRP A 145 6.03 -1.47 22.79
N HIS A 146 5.15 -1.45 21.79
CA HIS A 146 4.53 -0.22 21.29
C HIS A 146 3.50 0.37 22.26
N GLU A 147 2.94 -0.45 23.14
CA GLU A 147 2.10 0.03 24.26
C GLU A 147 2.94 0.71 25.35
N LEU A 148 4.11 0.14 25.67
CA LEU A 148 5.04 0.71 26.65
C LEU A 148 5.77 1.95 26.13
N PHE A 149 6.19 1.89 24.89
CA PHE A 149 6.97 2.93 24.21
C PHE A 149 6.24 3.33 22.94
N PRO A 150 5.11 4.03 23.05
CA PRO A 150 4.43 4.54 21.88
C PRO A 150 5.39 5.46 21.12
N PRO A 151 5.51 5.33 19.80
CA PRO A 151 6.35 6.21 19.01
C PRO A 151 5.95 7.64 19.29
N GLN A 152 6.91 8.44 19.77
CA GLN A 152 6.67 9.86 20.01
C GLN A 152 6.32 10.50 18.68
N MET A 153 5.08 10.97 18.58
CA MET A 153 4.68 11.75 17.42
C MET A 153 5.46 13.06 17.44
N PRO A 154 6.24 13.36 16.41
CA PRO A 154 6.86 14.66 16.33
C PRO A 154 5.76 15.73 16.38
N GLU A 155 5.98 16.79 17.11
CA GLU A 155 5.01 17.90 17.21
C GLU A 155 4.79 18.61 15.85
N PHE A 156 5.65 18.38 14.90
CA PHE A 156 5.63 18.98 13.56
C PHE A 156 6.08 17.98 12.49
N ILE A 157 5.59 18.16 11.28
CA ILE A 157 5.96 17.29 10.17
C ILE A 157 7.45 17.41 9.84
N PRO A 158 8.11 16.29 9.46
CA PRO A 158 9.49 16.32 8.99
C PRO A 158 9.61 17.15 7.71
N LYS A 159 10.83 17.52 7.37
CA LYS A 159 11.09 18.25 6.12
C LYS A 159 10.60 17.41 4.93
N HIS A 160 9.66 17.98 4.18
CA HIS A 160 9.17 17.33 2.98
C HIS A 160 10.18 17.56 1.83
N PRO A 161 10.55 16.53 1.07
CA PRO A 161 11.52 16.67 -0.03
C PRO A 161 10.99 17.49 -1.21
N GLY A 162 9.76 17.94 -1.15
CA GLY A 162 9.04 18.51 -2.27
C GLY A 162 8.30 17.44 -3.08
N ARG A 163 7.55 17.89 -4.08
CA ARG A 163 6.82 16.96 -4.95
C ARG A 163 7.78 16.29 -5.91
N VAL A 164 8.03 15.01 -5.70
CA VAL A 164 8.82 14.20 -6.62
C VAL A 164 8.00 13.99 -7.89
N LYS A 165 8.54 14.44 -9.02
CA LYS A 165 7.96 14.16 -10.34
C LYS A 165 8.64 12.91 -10.89
N LYS A 166 7.85 11.89 -11.22
CA LYS A 166 8.37 10.80 -12.04
C LYS A 166 8.68 11.39 -13.41
N ASN A 167 9.92 11.33 -13.82
CA ASN A 167 10.27 11.59 -15.21
C ASN A 167 9.57 10.52 -16.04
N SER A 168 8.40 10.87 -16.58
CA SER A 168 7.65 9.97 -17.43
C SER A 168 8.44 9.81 -18.72
N THR A 169 9.07 8.68 -18.90
CA THR A 169 9.61 8.25 -20.19
C THR A 169 8.49 7.99 -21.22
N TYR A 170 7.24 7.90 -20.75
CA TYR A 170 6.09 7.86 -21.64
C TYR A 170 5.78 9.28 -22.12
N LYS A 171 6.12 9.56 -23.39
CA LYS A 171 5.48 10.66 -24.11
C LYS A 171 3.99 10.46 -23.97
N GLN A 172 3.26 11.48 -23.52
CA GLN A 172 1.80 11.46 -23.52
C GLN A 172 1.37 11.48 -24.99
N LEU A 173 1.15 10.29 -25.54
CA LEU A 173 0.72 10.14 -26.91
C LEU A 173 -0.78 10.52 -26.97
N ASP A 174 -1.16 11.23 -28.01
CA ASP A 174 -2.55 11.63 -28.22
C ASP A 174 -3.50 10.44 -28.19
N SER A 175 -4.67 10.65 -27.64
CA SER A 175 -5.72 9.64 -27.66
C SER A 175 -6.22 9.46 -29.08
N TYR A 176 -6.27 8.23 -29.53
CA TYR A 176 -6.77 7.89 -30.84
C TYR A 176 -8.10 7.11 -30.80
N GLY A 177 -8.58 6.77 -29.61
CA GLY A 177 -9.83 6.03 -29.45
C GLY A 177 -11.04 6.81 -30.01
N LEU A 178 -11.95 6.15 -30.66
CA LEU A 178 -13.20 6.71 -31.13
C LEU A 178 -14.27 6.54 -30.06
N PRO A 179 -14.71 7.60 -29.37
CA PRO A 179 -15.71 7.50 -28.32
C PRO A 179 -17.08 7.11 -28.89
N MET A 180 -17.91 6.46 -28.08
CA MET A 180 -19.16 5.83 -28.50
C MET A 180 -20.20 6.81 -29.08
N ASP A 181 -20.17 8.07 -28.63
CA ASP A 181 -21.02 9.14 -29.16
C ASP A 181 -20.72 9.49 -30.63
N LYS A 182 -19.58 9.00 -31.16
CA LYS A 182 -19.19 9.15 -32.56
C LYS A 182 -19.39 7.86 -33.39
N TRP A 183 -19.96 6.79 -32.80
CA TRP A 183 -20.23 5.56 -33.53
C TRP A 183 -21.52 5.69 -34.35
N PRO A 184 -21.59 5.04 -35.52
CA PRO A 184 -22.84 4.96 -36.28
C PRO A 184 -23.96 4.28 -35.48
N ALA A 185 -25.20 4.66 -35.74
CA ALA A 185 -26.35 4.16 -35.00
C ALA A 185 -26.48 2.61 -35.06
N HIS A 186 -26.16 2.00 -36.21
CA HIS A 186 -26.17 0.54 -36.33
C HIS A 186 -25.12 -0.14 -35.48
N VAL A 187 -23.92 0.45 -35.32
CA VAL A 187 -22.85 -0.09 -34.44
C VAL A 187 -23.24 0.05 -32.97
N VAL A 188 -23.85 1.17 -32.59
CA VAL A 188 -24.36 1.36 -31.22
C VAL A 188 -25.40 0.29 -30.90
N LYS A 189 -26.33 0.00 -31.85
CA LYS A 189 -27.31 -1.07 -31.67
C LYS A 189 -26.66 -2.44 -31.52
N GLN A 190 -25.72 -2.80 -32.38
CA GLN A 190 -24.95 -4.05 -32.26
C GLN A 190 -24.20 -4.14 -30.91
N PHE A 191 -23.66 -3.03 -30.45
CA PHE A 191 -22.93 -3.01 -29.19
C PHE A 191 -23.85 -3.20 -27.98
N GLU A 192 -25.06 -2.63 -27.97
CA GLU A 192 -26.01 -2.85 -26.87
C GLU A 192 -26.54 -4.31 -26.88
N GLU A 193 -26.80 -4.89 -28.04
CA GLU A 193 -27.15 -6.32 -28.20
C GLU A 193 -26.00 -7.23 -27.69
N PHE A 194 -24.77 -6.91 -28.06
CA PHE A 194 -23.57 -7.63 -27.57
C PHE A 194 -23.39 -7.47 -26.04
N LYS A 195 -23.65 -6.28 -25.50
CA LYS A 195 -23.60 -6.02 -24.06
C LYS A 195 -24.63 -6.85 -23.30
N GLU A 196 -25.85 -6.93 -23.79
CA GLU A 196 -26.91 -7.75 -23.23
C GLU A 196 -26.47 -9.22 -23.21
N PHE A 197 -26.00 -9.74 -24.34
CA PHE A 197 -25.43 -11.09 -24.44
C PHE A 197 -24.32 -11.37 -23.43
N ARG A 198 -23.49 -10.35 -23.10
CA ARG A 198 -22.36 -10.51 -22.19
C ARG A 198 -22.71 -10.37 -20.69
N LEU A 199 -23.78 -9.66 -20.37
CA LEU A 199 -24.13 -9.29 -18.99
C LEU A 199 -25.36 -10.00 -18.42
N THR A 200 -26.27 -10.53 -19.28
CA THR A 200 -27.52 -11.16 -18.86
C THR A 200 -27.39 -12.67 -18.82
N ASP A 201 -27.79 -13.29 -17.72
CA ASP A 201 -27.80 -14.76 -17.56
C ASP A 201 -28.99 -15.40 -18.27
N ASP A 202 -30.15 -14.73 -18.25
CA ASP A 202 -31.45 -15.32 -18.61
C ASP A 202 -31.56 -15.72 -20.10
N GLU A 203 -31.02 -14.90 -21.01
CA GLU A 203 -31.04 -15.23 -22.46
C GLU A 203 -30.02 -16.30 -22.83
N GLN A 204 -28.87 -16.33 -22.16
CA GLN A 204 -27.88 -17.38 -22.39
C GLN A 204 -28.40 -18.73 -21.90
N GLU A 205 -29.16 -18.77 -20.82
CA GLU A 205 -29.77 -19.97 -20.29
C GLU A 205 -30.93 -20.45 -21.20
N ALA A 206 -31.75 -19.54 -21.73
CA ALA A 206 -32.83 -19.85 -22.68
C ALA A 206 -32.29 -20.36 -24.05
N LEU A 207 -31.24 -19.76 -24.58
CA LEU A 207 -30.56 -20.21 -25.80
C LEU A 207 -29.85 -21.56 -25.60
N LEU A 208 -29.34 -21.83 -24.42
CA LEU A 208 -28.71 -23.10 -24.06
C LEU A 208 -29.74 -24.19 -23.76
N GLN A 209 -30.93 -23.85 -23.26
CA GLN A 209 -32.01 -24.78 -22.99
C GLN A 209 -32.80 -25.20 -24.27
N GLY A 210 -32.82 -24.34 -25.27
CA GLY A 210 -33.65 -24.49 -26.50
C GLY A 210 -33.24 -25.59 -27.48
N GLY A 211 -32.18 -26.42 -27.25
CA GLY A 211 -31.88 -27.43 -28.23
C GLY A 211 -30.69 -28.36 -27.99
N TRP A 212 -30.00 -28.29 -26.89
CA TRP A 212 -28.69 -28.93 -26.75
C TRP A 212 -28.61 -30.02 -25.67
N LYS A 213 -29.63 -30.83 -25.48
CA LYS A 213 -29.53 -32.05 -24.70
C LYS A 213 -28.91 -33.18 -25.54
N ARG A 214 -27.58 -33.36 -25.45
CA ARG A 214 -26.96 -34.64 -25.87
C ARG A 214 -26.79 -35.50 -24.61
N ASN A 215 -27.38 -36.70 -24.64
CA ASN A 215 -27.14 -37.74 -23.65
C ASN A 215 -25.71 -38.26 -23.79
N GLY A 216 -24.96 -38.34 -22.68
CA GLY A 216 -23.63 -38.99 -22.65
C GLY A 216 -22.41 -38.06 -22.49
N GLU A 217 -22.55 -36.84 -22.00
CA GLU A 217 -21.45 -35.88 -21.87
C GLU A 217 -20.76 -35.95 -20.50
N SER A 218 -19.41 -35.87 -20.51
CA SER A 218 -18.60 -35.87 -19.29
C SER A 218 -18.73 -34.58 -18.47
N GLU A 219 -18.43 -34.64 -17.15
CA GLU A 219 -18.48 -33.50 -16.24
C GLU A 219 -17.52 -32.34 -16.66
N ASP A 220 -16.39 -32.66 -17.28
CA ASP A 220 -15.43 -31.65 -17.75
C ASP A 220 -15.92 -30.92 -19.00
N GLU A 221 -16.70 -31.57 -19.82
CA GLU A 221 -17.36 -30.94 -20.96
C GLU A 221 -18.54 -30.06 -20.51
N LYS A 222 -19.28 -30.39 -19.45
CA LYS A 222 -20.28 -29.51 -18.81
C LYS A 222 -19.64 -28.24 -18.24
N LYS A 223 -18.46 -28.35 -17.61
CA LYS A 223 -17.71 -27.20 -17.10
C LYS A 223 -17.20 -26.27 -18.21
N SER A 224 -16.96 -26.80 -19.40
CA SER A 224 -16.54 -25.97 -20.56
C SER A 224 -17.67 -25.10 -21.12
N ARG A 225 -18.93 -25.52 -21.03
CA ARG A 225 -20.11 -24.76 -21.47
C ARG A 225 -20.45 -23.58 -20.57
N THR A 226 -20.37 -23.78 -19.27
CA THR A 226 -20.62 -22.72 -18.28
C THR A 226 -19.67 -21.54 -18.35
N LYS A 227 -18.69 -21.57 -19.25
CA LYS A 227 -17.77 -20.44 -19.54
C LYS A 227 -18.25 -19.48 -20.64
N LEU A 228 -19.45 -19.64 -21.18
CA LEU A 228 -20.19 -18.50 -21.74
C LEU A 228 -20.84 -17.62 -20.67
N SER A 229 -20.50 -17.88 -19.38
CA SER A 229 -20.97 -17.16 -18.22
C SER A 229 -20.82 -15.66 -18.40
N THR A 230 -21.82 -14.95 -17.97
CA THR A 230 -21.83 -13.50 -17.78
C THR A 230 -20.52 -12.99 -17.23
N ILE A 231 -20.07 -11.88 -17.73
CA ILE A 231 -18.89 -11.19 -17.23
C ILE A 231 -19.29 -10.07 -16.27
N ALA A 232 -18.39 -9.73 -15.35
CA ALA A 232 -18.59 -8.57 -14.49
C ALA A 232 -18.67 -7.28 -15.35
N PRO A 233 -19.54 -6.31 -14.98
CA PRO A 233 -19.65 -5.02 -15.70
C PRO A 233 -18.30 -4.32 -15.89
N SER A 234 -17.39 -4.43 -14.90
CA SER A 234 -16.04 -3.88 -15.01
C SER A 234 -15.16 -4.57 -16.06
N THR A 235 -15.43 -5.83 -16.38
CA THR A 235 -14.77 -6.55 -17.48
C THR A 235 -15.33 -6.11 -18.80
N PHE A 236 -16.65 -5.92 -18.90
CA PHE A 236 -17.29 -5.40 -20.09
C PHE A 236 -16.81 -3.98 -20.45
N GLU A 237 -16.62 -3.11 -19.46
CA GLU A 237 -16.02 -1.78 -19.70
C GLU A 237 -14.60 -1.87 -20.28
N GLN A 238 -13.84 -2.92 -19.97
CA GLN A 238 -12.55 -3.17 -20.60
C GLN A 238 -12.70 -3.66 -22.03
N GLU A 239 -13.71 -4.47 -22.32
CA GLU A 239 -14.05 -4.90 -23.70
C GLU A 239 -14.47 -3.68 -24.54
N LYS A 240 -15.38 -2.83 -24.02
CA LYS A 240 -15.77 -1.55 -24.63
C LYS A 240 -14.55 -0.68 -24.96
N GLN A 241 -13.63 -0.55 -24.02
CA GLN A 241 -12.40 0.21 -24.25
C GLN A 241 -11.55 -0.38 -25.38
N ALA A 242 -11.45 -1.70 -25.49
CA ALA A 242 -10.71 -2.33 -26.58
C ALA A 242 -11.36 -2.05 -27.95
N ILE A 243 -12.69 -2.15 -28.04
CA ILE A 243 -13.45 -1.79 -29.25
C ILE A 243 -13.19 -0.33 -29.61
N THR A 244 -13.36 0.59 -28.66
CA THR A 244 -13.10 2.03 -28.84
C THR A 244 -11.71 2.30 -29.44
N PHE A 245 -10.68 1.60 -29.01
CA PHE A 245 -9.34 1.79 -29.53
C PHE A 245 -9.12 1.17 -30.88
N VAL A 246 -9.68 0.00 -31.18
CA VAL A 246 -9.61 -0.59 -32.52
C VAL A 246 -10.33 0.29 -33.56
N PHE A 247 -11.53 0.75 -33.24
CA PHE A 247 -12.28 1.66 -34.08
C PHE A 247 -11.58 3.00 -34.31
N GLY A 248 -11.02 3.57 -33.26
CA GLY A 248 -10.27 4.81 -33.38
C GLY A 248 -9.00 4.66 -34.24
N TRP A 249 -8.31 3.52 -34.13
CA TRP A 249 -7.20 3.21 -35.04
C TRP A 249 -7.66 3.04 -36.47
N TYR A 250 -8.77 2.33 -36.71
CA TYR A 250 -9.33 2.09 -38.02
C TYR A 250 -9.71 3.40 -38.73
N VAL A 251 -10.36 4.33 -38.01
CA VAL A 251 -10.80 5.63 -38.54
C VAL A 251 -9.65 6.65 -38.61
N HIS A 252 -9.01 6.93 -37.45
CA HIS A 252 -8.08 8.07 -37.35
C HIS A 252 -6.67 7.77 -37.87
N ILE A 253 -6.27 6.50 -37.93
CA ILE A 253 -4.92 6.12 -38.33
C ILE A 253 -4.89 5.46 -39.70
N GLN A 254 -5.89 4.63 -40.00
CA GLN A 254 -5.99 3.99 -41.33
C GLN A 254 -6.79 4.83 -42.35
N GLY A 255 -7.52 5.87 -41.90
CA GLY A 255 -8.25 6.80 -42.74
C GLY A 255 -9.57 6.28 -43.29
N HIS A 256 -10.14 5.22 -42.71
CA HIS A 256 -11.43 4.68 -43.10
C HIS A 256 -12.60 5.58 -42.65
N SER A 257 -13.73 5.54 -43.38
CA SER A 257 -14.94 6.24 -42.96
C SER A 257 -15.54 5.62 -41.70
N VAL A 258 -16.14 6.46 -40.86
CA VAL A 258 -16.89 6.03 -39.68
C VAL A 258 -18.07 5.12 -40.07
N ASP A 259 -18.68 5.34 -41.23
CA ASP A 259 -19.81 4.55 -41.70
C ASP A 259 -19.43 3.08 -42.05
N GLN A 260 -18.14 2.80 -42.23
CA GLN A 260 -17.63 1.45 -42.47
C GLN A 260 -17.40 0.65 -41.17
N LEU A 261 -17.69 1.24 -40.03
CA LEU A 261 -17.53 0.56 -38.73
C LEU A 261 -18.59 -0.52 -38.54
N ASP A 262 -18.15 -1.68 -38.11
CA ASP A 262 -18.97 -2.80 -37.68
C ASP A 262 -18.23 -3.56 -36.55
N LEU A 263 -18.96 -4.19 -35.64
CA LEU A 263 -18.34 -5.01 -34.60
C LEU A 263 -17.60 -6.23 -35.19
N GLU A 264 -18.01 -6.69 -36.37
CA GLU A 264 -17.36 -7.80 -37.09
C GLU A 264 -15.91 -7.48 -37.48
N LEU A 265 -15.52 -6.21 -37.63
CA LEU A 265 -14.12 -5.83 -37.85
C LEU A 265 -13.17 -6.40 -36.77
N LEU A 266 -13.66 -6.60 -35.54
CA LEU A 266 -12.85 -7.21 -34.46
C LEU A 266 -12.76 -8.74 -34.61
N THR A 267 -13.47 -9.35 -35.51
CA THR A 267 -13.36 -10.79 -35.80
C THR A 267 -12.32 -11.12 -36.88
N ASP A 268 -11.79 -10.12 -37.58
CA ASP A 268 -10.70 -10.28 -38.56
C ASP A 268 -9.34 -10.32 -37.82
N ALA A 269 -8.73 -11.51 -37.79
CA ALA A 269 -7.42 -11.73 -37.14
C ALA A 269 -6.30 -10.92 -37.83
N ASN A 270 -6.36 -10.71 -39.14
CA ASN A 270 -5.37 -9.93 -39.90
C ASN A 270 -5.48 -8.44 -39.59
N LEU A 271 -6.69 -7.90 -39.46
CA LEU A 271 -6.92 -6.53 -39.01
C LEU A 271 -6.38 -6.30 -37.61
N LEU A 272 -6.67 -7.21 -36.68
CA LEU A 272 -6.15 -7.14 -35.30
C LEU A 272 -4.63 -7.31 -35.27
N GLY A 273 -4.05 -8.08 -36.20
CA GLY A 273 -2.60 -8.20 -36.39
C GLY A 273 -1.96 -6.87 -36.77
N ARG A 274 -2.51 -6.17 -37.78
CA ARG A 274 -2.05 -4.83 -38.18
C ARG A 274 -2.20 -3.80 -37.07
N TYR A 275 -3.32 -3.82 -36.34
CA TYR A 275 -3.55 -2.97 -35.19
C TYR A 275 -2.51 -3.22 -34.08
N THR A 276 -2.27 -4.49 -33.75
CA THR A 276 -1.29 -4.88 -32.72
C THR A 276 0.13 -4.49 -33.13
N TYR A 277 0.51 -4.70 -34.37
CA TYR A 277 1.80 -4.27 -34.88
C TYR A 277 1.99 -2.75 -34.78
N TRP A 278 0.99 -1.95 -35.16
CA TRP A 278 1.04 -0.52 -34.98
C TRP A 278 1.15 -0.12 -33.50
N CYS A 279 0.39 -0.75 -32.64
CA CYS A 279 0.46 -0.50 -31.19
C CYS A 279 1.86 -0.80 -30.62
N THR A 280 2.49 -1.89 -31.02
CA THR A 280 3.82 -2.28 -30.52
C THR A 280 4.91 -1.37 -31.12
N LYS A 281 4.96 -1.19 -32.42
CA LYS A 281 6.04 -0.45 -33.11
C LYS A 281 5.92 1.07 -33.02
N LYS A 282 4.72 1.63 -33.10
CA LYS A 282 4.54 3.10 -33.11
C LYS A 282 4.18 3.68 -31.73
N ARG A 283 3.55 2.87 -30.86
CA ARG A 283 3.10 3.33 -29.54
C ARG A 283 3.86 2.72 -28.39
N GLY A 284 4.81 1.82 -28.62
CA GLY A 284 5.57 1.13 -27.58
C GLY A 284 4.69 0.35 -26.59
N ARG A 285 3.53 -0.16 -27.07
CA ARG A 285 2.66 -1.03 -26.28
C ARG A 285 3.17 -2.47 -26.36
N SER A 286 2.82 -3.28 -25.37
CA SER A 286 3.12 -4.71 -25.38
C SER A 286 2.11 -5.48 -26.26
N HIS A 287 2.47 -6.70 -26.67
CA HIS A 287 1.58 -7.64 -27.37
C HIS A 287 0.34 -8.02 -26.54
N HIS A 288 0.29 -7.67 -25.23
CA HIS A 288 -0.96 -7.79 -24.44
C HIS A 288 -2.14 -7.03 -25.04
N THR A 289 -1.88 -5.99 -25.84
CA THR A 289 -2.93 -5.29 -26.60
C THR A 289 -3.60 -6.23 -27.59
N GLY A 290 -2.83 -7.06 -28.32
CA GLY A 290 -3.35 -8.09 -29.21
C GLY A 290 -4.13 -9.18 -28.47
N VAL A 291 -3.63 -9.65 -27.33
CA VAL A 291 -4.35 -10.62 -26.49
C VAL A 291 -5.73 -10.07 -26.07
N ARG A 292 -5.82 -8.79 -25.73
CA ARG A 292 -7.09 -8.17 -25.33
C ARG A 292 -8.04 -8.02 -26.50
N SER A 293 -7.60 -7.47 -27.62
CA SER A 293 -8.44 -7.29 -28.83
C SER A 293 -8.92 -8.62 -29.38
N ALA A 294 -8.04 -9.64 -29.48
CA ALA A 294 -8.42 -10.98 -29.88
C ALA A 294 -9.44 -11.63 -28.92
N SER A 295 -9.32 -11.38 -27.61
CA SER A 295 -10.29 -11.91 -26.64
C SER A 295 -11.69 -11.29 -26.86
N VAL A 296 -11.77 -10.01 -27.22
CA VAL A 296 -13.02 -9.34 -27.57
C VAL A 296 -13.53 -9.86 -28.89
N GLY A 297 -12.67 -10.00 -29.93
CA GLY A 297 -13.01 -10.59 -31.20
C GLY A 297 -13.62 -12.00 -31.09
N ILE A 298 -13.00 -12.86 -30.28
CA ILE A 298 -13.55 -14.20 -29.97
C ILE A 298 -14.93 -14.10 -29.33
N ALA A 299 -15.15 -13.15 -28.40
CA ALA A 299 -16.46 -12.98 -27.75
C ALA A 299 -17.53 -12.52 -28.76
N ILE A 300 -17.20 -11.58 -29.66
CA ILE A 300 -18.08 -11.11 -30.72
C ILE A 300 -18.34 -12.25 -31.71
N ALA A 301 -17.32 -12.99 -32.15
CA ALA A 301 -17.48 -14.12 -33.05
C ALA A 301 -18.39 -15.21 -32.50
N LYS A 302 -18.29 -15.49 -31.16
CA LYS A 302 -19.20 -16.41 -30.50
C LYS A 302 -20.64 -15.89 -30.46
N TRP A 303 -20.83 -14.61 -30.16
CA TRP A 303 -22.16 -13.98 -30.18
C TRP A 303 -22.81 -14.10 -31.56
N LYS A 304 -22.08 -13.75 -32.61
CA LYS A 304 -22.58 -13.80 -34.00
C LYS A 304 -22.84 -15.24 -34.50
N ASN A 305 -22.13 -16.23 -34.00
CA ASN A 305 -22.22 -17.60 -34.46
C ASN A 305 -22.88 -18.56 -33.47
N ILE A 306 -23.64 -18.02 -32.49
CA ILE A 306 -24.23 -18.82 -31.42
C ILE A 306 -25.12 -19.97 -31.91
N ASN A 307 -25.86 -19.71 -32.97
CA ASN A 307 -26.79 -20.68 -33.63
C ASN A 307 -26.11 -21.55 -34.68
N LYS A 308 -24.83 -21.27 -35.06
CA LYS A 308 -24.13 -21.99 -36.12
C LYS A 308 -23.19 -23.07 -35.56
N SER A 309 -22.65 -22.91 -34.34
CA SER A 309 -21.71 -23.87 -33.79
C SER A 309 -22.41 -25.12 -33.30
N SER A 310 -21.92 -26.26 -33.75
CA SER A 310 -22.34 -27.59 -33.28
C SER A 310 -21.42 -28.14 -32.20
N ARG A 311 -20.26 -27.52 -31.96
CA ARG A 311 -19.26 -27.96 -31.00
C ARG A 311 -19.13 -26.98 -29.81
N ARG A 312 -18.98 -27.54 -28.61
CA ARG A 312 -18.85 -26.75 -27.36
C ARG A 312 -17.63 -25.87 -27.31
N ASN A 313 -16.53 -26.36 -27.89
CA ASN A 313 -15.26 -25.64 -27.92
C ASN A 313 -15.19 -24.66 -29.11
N TRP A 314 -16.25 -24.56 -29.93
CA TRP A 314 -16.31 -23.69 -31.11
C TRP A 314 -15.22 -24.03 -32.15
N SER A 315 -14.78 -25.31 -32.23
CA SER A 315 -13.78 -25.76 -33.18
C SER A 315 -14.31 -25.94 -34.59
N ASP A 316 -15.60 -25.76 -34.82
CA ASP A 316 -16.30 -25.76 -36.08
C ASP A 316 -16.50 -24.36 -36.69
N ILE A 317 -16.01 -23.32 -36.02
CA ILE A 317 -16.08 -21.93 -36.45
C ILE A 317 -14.65 -21.44 -36.75
N GLU A 318 -14.28 -21.37 -38.02
CA GLU A 318 -12.94 -21.05 -38.48
C GLU A 318 -12.42 -19.71 -37.94
N VAL A 319 -13.22 -18.66 -37.99
CA VAL A 319 -12.88 -17.34 -37.45
C VAL A 319 -12.48 -17.37 -35.97
N ILE A 320 -13.11 -18.27 -35.17
CA ILE A 320 -12.75 -18.41 -33.75
C ILE A 320 -11.40 -19.11 -33.59
N LEU A 321 -11.08 -20.07 -34.52
CA LEU A 321 -9.77 -20.75 -34.48
C LEU A 321 -8.65 -19.77 -34.85
N GLU A 322 -8.82 -19.01 -35.95
CA GLU A 322 -7.85 -17.97 -36.34
C GLU A 322 -7.59 -16.94 -35.22
N LEU A 323 -8.65 -16.45 -34.58
CA LEU A 323 -8.53 -15.52 -33.49
C LEU A 323 -7.84 -16.15 -32.25
N ARG A 324 -8.00 -17.44 -32.00
CA ARG A 324 -7.29 -18.16 -30.96
C ARG A 324 -5.81 -18.27 -31.26
N ASP A 325 -5.47 -18.64 -32.49
CA ASP A 325 -4.08 -18.76 -32.92
C ASP A 325 -3.38 -17.40 -32.83
N PHE A 326 -4.03 -16.35 -33.34
CA PHE A 326 -3.53 -14.97 -33.16
C PHE A 326 -3.37 -14.58 -31.72
N LYS A 327 -4.33 -14.92 -30.83
CA LYS A 327 -4.25 -14.65 -29.41
C LYS A 327 -3.10 -15.40 -28.76
N ASN A 328 -2.87 -16.67 -29.12
CA ASN A 328 -1.78 -17.48 -28.59
C ASN A 328 -0.44 -16.91 -29.03
N PHE A 329 -0.28 -16.56 -30.30
CA PHE A 329 0.90 -15.86 -30.78
C PHE A 329 1.18 -14.58 -29.97
N CYS A 330 0.18 -13.72 -29.82
CA CYS A 330 0.33 -12.49 -29.03
C CYS A 330 0.67 -12.76 -27.56
N LYS A 331 0.17 -13.84 -26.99
CA LYS A 331 0.46 -14.24 -25.63
C LYS A 331 1.91 -14.71 -25.46
N GLU A 332 2.41 -15.51 -26.37
CA GLU A 332 3.80 -15.97 -26.37
C GLU A 332 4.78 -14.78 -26.48
N GLU A 333 4.54 -13.88 -27.40
CA GLU A 333 5.34 -12.65 -27.55
C GLU A 333 5.23 -11.75 -26.29
N TYR A 334 4.05 -11.63 -25.71
CA TYR A 334 3.87 -10.90 -24.47
C TYR A 334 4.61 -11.54 -23.29
N ASP A 335 4.64 -12.86 -23.17
CA ASP A 335 5.31 -13.55 -22.08
C ASP A 335 6.85 -13.38 -22.19
N LYS A 336 7.42 -13.30 -23.40
CA LYS A 336 8.82 -12.92 -23.63
C LYS A 336 9.10 -11.46 -23.21
N GLU A 337 8.24 -10.53 -23.61
CA GLU A 337 8.35 -9.12 -23.27
C GLU A 337 8.17 -8.89 -21.76
N LYS A 338 7.27 -9.64 -21.14
CA LYS A 338 6.89 -9.46 -19.74
C LYS A 338 8.08 -9.63 -18.82
N LYS A 339 8.88 -10.67 -18.98
CA LYS A 339 10.08 -10.92 -18.17
C LYS A 339 11.04 -9.73 -18.25
N LYS A 340 11.34 -9.26 -19.46
CA LYS A 340 12.19 -8.08 -19.65
C LYS A 340 11.62 -6.81 -19.00
N PHE A 341 10.31 -6.55 -19.13
CA PHE A 341 9.67 -5.41 -18.50
C PHE A 341 9.62 -5.49 -16.98
N GLU A 342 9.50 -6.69 -16.43
CA GLU A 342 9.53 -6.90 -14.98
C GLU A 342 10.92 -6.61 -14.45
N ASP A 343 11.96 -7.13 -15.05
CA ASP A 343 13.37 -6.92 -14.69
C ASP A 343 13.77 -5.43 -14.77
N GLU A 344 13.36 -4.71 -15.81
CA GLU A 344 13.67 -3.28 -15.97
C GLU A 344 12.88 -2.36 -15.03
N LYS A 345 11.65 -2.71 -14.65
CA LYS A 345 10.76 -1.83 -13.87
C LYS A 345 10.70 -2.16 -12.40
N TRP A 346 11.15 -3.35 -12.01
CA TRP A 346 11.07 -3.77 -10.62
C TRP A 346 12.00 -2.96 -9.72
N PRO A 347 13.26 -2.66 -10.08
CA PRO A 347 14.15 -1.85 -9.24
C PRO A 347 13.55 -0.52 -8.79
N ASP A 348 12.82 0.15 -9.70
CA ASP A 348 12.10 1.40 -9.39
C ASP A 348 10.99 1.25 -8.32
N LYS A 349 10.54 0.03 -8.05
CA LYS A 349 9.40 -0.26 -7.16
C LYS A 349 9.81 -1.04 -5.93
N GLU A 350 11.03 -1.56 -5.93
CA GLU A 350 11.47 -2.47 -4.89
C GLU A 350 11.64 -1.73 -3.57
N LEU A 351 11.05 -2.33 -2.54
CA LEU A 351 11.24 -2.03 -1.13
C LEU A 351 11.39 -3.35 -0.40
N THR A 352 12.30 -3.41 0.52
CA THR A 352 12.28 -4.48 1.51
C THR A 352 11.10 -4.26 2.47
N HIS A 353 10.64 -5.30 3.12
CA HIS A 353 9.56 -5.14 4.11
C HIS A 353 9.97 -4.24 5.31
N PRO A 354 11.22 -4.29 5.83
CA PRO A 354 11.71 -3.31 6.80
C PRO A 354 11.65 -1.86 6.32
N GLU A 355 12.07 -1.58 5.08
CA GLU A 355 11.97 -0.24 4.49
C GLU A 355 10.51 0.21 4.35
N ALA A 356 9.61 -0.69 3.93
CA ALA A 356 8.18 -0.39 3.88
C ALA A 356 7.62 -0.02 5.27
N ARG A 357 8.12 -0.63 6.34
CA ARG A 357 7.78 -0.25 7.73
C ARG A 357 8.32 1.13 8.11
N GLN A 358 9.54 1.48 7.69
CA GLN A 358 10.09 2.83 7.90
C GLN A 358 9.25 3.88 7.15
N VAL A 359 8.79 3.58 5.93
CA VAL A 359 7.84 4.43 5.19
C VAL A 359 6.56 4.65 6.00
N VAL A 360 6.00 3.60 6.61
CA VAL A 360 4.81 3.72 7.47
C VAL A 360 5.07 4.63 8.67
N GLN A 361 6.21 4.51 9.32
CA GLN A 361 6.60 5.36 10.46
C GLN A 361 6.75 6.83 10.01
N TYR A 362 7.41 7.07 8.88
CA TYR A 362 7.53 8.41 8.31
C TYR A 362 6.15 9.02 8.02
N LEU A 363 5.25 8.29 7.38
CA LEU A 363 3.89 8.76 7.10
C LEU A 363 3.10 9.02 8.38
N ARG A 364 3.32 8.24 9.43
CA ARG A 364 2.74 8.50 10.76
C ARG A 364 3.23 9.82 11.33
N SER A 365 4.51 10.12 11.20
CA SER A 365 5.08 11.40 11.61
C SER A 365 4.51 12.59 10.83
N CYS A 366 4.02 12.37 9.62
CA CYS A 366 3.34 13.38 8.82
C CYS A 366 1.91 13.69 9.29
N CYS A 367 1.35 12.94 10.27
CA CYS A 367 -0.02 13.15 10.78
C CYS A 367 -0.12 14.27 11.84
N THR A 368 0.92 15.06 12.05
CA THR A 368 0.97 16.14 13.05
C THR A 368 0.10 17.34 12.68
N THR A 369 -0.35 18.07 13.69
CA THR A 369 -1.19 19.26 13.53
C THR A 369 -0.41 20.53 13.19
N HIS A 370 0.92 20.51 13.30
CA HIS A 370 1.79 21.64 13.01
C HIS A 370 2.84 21.32 11.95
N GLY A 371 3.21 22.32 11.16
CA GLY A 371 4.37 22.26 10.28
C GLY A 371 5.68 22.40 11.05
N GLY A 372 6.78 21.83 10.52
CA GLY A 372 8.11 22.09 11.05
C GLY A 372 8.67 23.40 10.51
N LYS A 373 9.36 24.16 11.35
CA LYS A 373 10.10 25.37 10.96
C LYS A 373 11.58 25.19 11.32
N VAL A 374 12.48 25.62 10.44
CA VAL A 374 13.90 25.62 10.74
C VAL A 374 14.17 26.66 11.83
N SER A 375 14.88 26.26 12.89
CA SER A 375 15.34 27.18 13.94
C SER A 375 16.47 28.06 13.43
N ARG A 376 16.73 29.18 14.13
CA ARG A 376 17.95 29.98 13.89
C ARG A 376 19.23 29.19 14.23
N SER A 377 19.14 28.20 15.10
CA SER A 377 20.24 27.27 15.39
C SER A 377 20.36 26.23 14.26
N PRO A 378 21.58 26.01 13.71
CA PRO A 378 21.80 25.04 12.65
C PRO A 378 21.27 23.64 13.01
N GLY A 379 20.58 22.99 12.07
CA GLY A 379 20.07 21.61 12.21
C GLY A 379 18.86 21.43 13.12
N LYS A 380 18.48 22.43 13.95
CA LYS A 380 17.34 22.32 14.86
C LYS A 380 16.03 22.72 14.21
N ARG A 381 15.01 21.90 14.32
CA ARG A 381 13.64 22.22 13.89
C ARG A 381 12.78 22.54 15.11
N VAL A 382 11.84 23.45 14.90
CA VAL A 382 10.88 23.89 15.92
C VAL A 382 9.46 23.84 15.38
N LYS A 383 8.49 23.85 16.27
CA LYS A 383 7.08 23.90 15.93
C LYS A 383 6.76 25.13 15.07
N GLY A 384 6.21 24.89 13.90
CA GLY A 384 5.80 25.93 12.95
C GLY A 384 4.32 26.28 13.05
N LYS A 385 3.75 26.80 11.96
CA LYS A 385 2.32 27.15 11.90
C LYS A 385 1.44 25.90 11.99
N ALA A 386 0.27 26.07 12.60
CA ALA A 386 -0.80 25.08 12.57
C ALA A 386 -1.16 24.73 11.12
N ARG A 387 -1.38 23.46 10.86
CA ARG A 387 -1.80 22.95 9.55
C ARG A 387 -3.31 23.02 9.44
N TYR A 388 -3.80 23.21 8.22
CA TYR A 388 -5.22 23.11 7.95
C TYR A 388 -5.74 21.71 8.29
N LEU A 389 -6.92 21.65 8.88
CA LEU A 389 -7.49 20.39 9.35
C LEU A 389 -7.64 19.37 8.20
N SER A 390 -8.01 19.83 7.01
CA SER A 390 -8.08 18.98 5.82
C SER A 390 -6.74 18.31 5.47
N ALA A 391 -5.61 18.99 5.68
CA ALA A 391 -4.30 18.44 5.42
C ALA A 391 -3.89 17.39 6.46
N VAL A 392 -4.33 17.56 7.71
CA VAL A 392 -4.08 16.56 8.78
C VAL A 392 -4.93 15.32 8.56
N VAL A 393 -6.23 15.49 8.29
CA VAL A 393 -7.15 14.38 7.99
C VAL A 393 -6.69 13.60 6.76
N TRP A 394 -6.25 14.31 5.71
CA TRP A 394 -5.65 13.67 4.53
C TRP A 394 -4.42 12.82 4.88
N ALA A 395 -3.50 13.37 5.67
CA ALA A 395 -2.29 12.65 6.07
C ALA A 395 -2.62 11.37 6.85
N TRP A 396 -3.60 11.42 7.75
CA TRP A 396 -4.08 10.25 8.48
C TRP A 396 -4.65 9.17 7.56
N GLN A 397 -5.46 9.56 6.59
CA GLN A 397 -6.02 8.62 5.61
C GLN A 397 -4.91 7.95 4.78
N VAL A 398 -3.97 8.75 4.27
CA VAL A 398 -2.81 8.25 3.50
C VAL A 398 -1.99 7.26 4.31
N TYR A 399 -1.64 7.65 5.54
CA TYR A 399 -0.91 6.80 6.47
C TYR A 399 -1.60 5.45 6.69
N LEU A 400 -2.90 5.46 7.00
CA LEU A 400 -3.65 4.24 7.28
C LEU A 400 -3.78 3.32 6.08
N ILE A 401 -4.04 3.86 4.89
CA ILE A 401 -4.12 3.06 3.66
C ILE A 401 -2.78 2.36 3.40
N VAL A 402 -1.67 3.09 3.52
CA VAL A 402 -0.33 2.51 3.32
C VAL A 402 -0.02 1.50 4.43
N LYS A 403 -0.32 1.82 5.70
CA LYS A 403 -0.11 0.91 6.83
C LYS A 403 -0.88 -0.40 6.65
N ILE A 404 -2.15 -0.33 6.26
CA ILE A 404 -2.95 -1.54 5.98
C ILE A 404 -2.27 -2.39 4.91
N LEU A 405 -1.87 -1.79 3.78
CA LEU A 405 -1.24 -2.52 2.68
C LEU A 405 0.11 -3.15 3.02
N VAL A 406 0.87 -2.55 3.91
CA VAL A 406 2.17 -3.08 4.36
C VAL A 406 1.99 -4.24 5.34
N TYR A 407 1.07 -4.12 6.30
CA TYR A 407 0.87 -5.14 7.34
C TYR A 407 -0.15 -6.22 6.97
N MET A 408 -1.04 -5.92 6.04
CA MET A 408 -2.04 -6.84 5.50
C MET A 408 -2.20 -6.57 4.00
N PRO A 409 -1.40 -7.19 3.13
CA PRO A 409 -1.33 -6.87 1.71
C PRO A 409 -2.57 -7.36 0.95
N VAL A 410 -3.74 -6.86 1.33
CA VAL A 410 -5.04 -7.10 0.70
C VAL A 410 -5.14 -6.45 -0.68
N ARG A 411 -6.14 -6.82 -1.47
CA ARG A 411 -6.40 -6.12 -2.75
C ARG A 411 -6.89 -4.71 -2.49
N GLN A 412 -6.44 -3.74 -3.31
CA GLN A 412 -6.94 -2.36 -3.20
C GLN A 412 -8.47 -2.25 -3.38
N GLN A 413 -9.11 -3.21 -4.05
CA GLN A 413 -10.56 -3.30 -4.12
C GLN A 413 -11.16 -3.57 -2.74
N GLU A 414 -10.57 -4.44 -1.94
CA GLU A 414 -11.03 -4.76 -0.59
C GLU A 414 -10.96 -3.50 0.31
N ILE A 415 -9.87 -2.71 0.25
CA ILE A 415 -9.75 -1.44 1.00
C ILE A 415 -10.87 -0.46 0.62
N ARG A 416 -11.26 -0.41 -0.65
CA ARG A 416 -12.36 0.46 -1.11
C ARG A 416 -13.73 0.00 -0.64
N GLN A 417 -13.86 -1.28 -0.30
CA GLN A 417 -15.08 -1.91 0.20
C GLN A 417 -15.17 -1.89 1.73
N TYR A 418 -14.20 -1.29 2.45
CA TYR A 418 -14.31 -1.14 3.90
C TYR A 418 -15.37 -0.09 4.22
N GLU A 419 -16.53 -0.55 4.67
CA GLU A 419 -17.67 0.25 5.10
C GLU A 419 -17.96 -0.02 6.58
N LEU A 420 -18.08 1.04 7.35
CA LEU A 420 -18.33 0.98 8.79
C LEU A 420 -19.70 0.36 9.06
N GLY A 421 -19.73 -0.66 9.91
CA GLY A 421 -20.97 -1.36 10.27
C GLY A 421 -21.54 -2.30 9.20
N LYS A 422 -20.92 -2.39 8.00
CA LYS A 422 -21.39 -3.26 6.91
C LYS A 422 -20.36 -4.30 6.49
N THR A 423 -19.12 -3.90 6.29
CA THR A 423 -18.03 -4.81 5.92
C THR A 423 -16.86 -4.74 6.89
N LEU A 424 -16.76 -3.70 7.70
CA LEU A 424 -15.76 -3.50 8.73
C LEU A 424 -16.43 -3.36 10.09
N PHE A 425 -16.10 -4.27 11.01
CA PHE A 425 -16.70 -4.37 12.33
C PHE A 425 -15.63 -4.30 13.42
N ARG A 426 -15.84 -3.44 14.42
CA ARG A 426 -15.05 -3.44 15.64
C ARG A 426 -15.61 -4.48 16.61
N LYS A 427 -14.79 -5.43 17.06
CA LYS A 427 -15.17 -6.54 17.95
C LYS A 427 -14.19 -6.63 19.11
N LEU A 428 -14.56 -7.43 20.12
CA LEU A 428 -13.71 -7.82 21.23
C LEU A 428 -13.34 -9.30 21.11
N ASP A 429 -12.10 -9.65 21.42
CA ASP A 429 -11.69 -11.04 21.54
C ASP A 429 -12.12 -11.64 22.90
N ALA A 430 -11.87 -12.93 23.12
CA ALA A 430 -12.21 -13.61 24.37
C ALA A 430 -11.54 -13.02 25.62
N LYS A 431 -10.51 -12.18 25.43
CA LYS A 431 -9.79 -11.46 26.51
C LYS A 431 -10.22 -10.00 26.62
N GLY A 432 -11.31 -9.60 25.97
CA GLY A 432 -11.80 -8.22 25.96
C GLY A 432 -10.95 -7.23 25.13
N ARG A 433 -9.99 -7.69 24.32
CA ARG A 433 -9.15 -6.80 23.51
C ARG A 433 -9.83 -6.45 22.19
N PRO A 434 -9.86 -5.17 21.80
CA PRO A 434 -10.51 -4.75 20.57
C PRO A 434 -9.70 -5.20 19.34
N TYR A 435 -10.43 -5.56 18.29
CA TYR A 435 -9.90 -5.83 16.95
C TYR A 435 -10.91 -5.47 15.88
N TYR A 436 -10.44 -5.33 14.64
CA TYR A 436 -11.29 -5.11 13.48
C TYR A 436 -11.42 -6.38 12.64
N GLN A 437 -12.65 -6.73 12.29
CA GLN A 437 -12.99 -7.83 11.41
C GLN A 437 -13.54 -7.30 10.10
N VAL A 438 -13.07 -7.84 8.99
CA VAL A 438 -13.54 -7.54 7.63
C VAL A 438 -14.36 -8.70 7.12
N ILE A 439 -15.56 -8.41 6.61
CA ILE A 439 -16.46 -9.39 5.97
C ILE A 439 -16.93 -8.79 4.65
N ILE A 440 -16.40 -9.32 3.52
CA ILE A 440 -16.76 -8.88 2.18
C ILE A 440 -17.44 -10.02 1.45
N THR A 441 -18.68 -9.81 1.05
CA THR A 441 -19.51 -10.80 0.35
C THR A 441 -19.25 -10.81 -1.15
N GLU A 442 -18.97 -9.65 -1.75
CA GLU A 442 -18.72 -9.50 -3.18
C GLU A 442 -17.24 -9.22 -3.46
N HIS A 443 -16.53 -10.21 -3.98
CA HIS A 443 -15.11 -10.07 -4.34
C HIS A 443 -14.74 -10.90 -5.57
N LYS A 444 -13.60 -10.57 -6.20
CA LYS A 444 -13.15 -11.14 -7.48
C LYS A 444 -13.15 -12.68 -7.56
N ASN A 445 -12.94 -13.36 -6.45
CA ASN A 445 -12.80 -14.82 -6.43
C ASN A 445 -14.06 -15.51 -5.88
N LYS A 446 -15.14 -14.79 -5.59
CA LYS A 446 -16.38 -15.37 -5.02
C LYS A 446 -16.96 -16.44 -5.92
N SER A 447 -17.04 -16.18 -7.22
CA SER A 447 -17.54 -17.15 -8.22
C SER A 447 -16.72 -18.45 -8.29
N LYS A 448 -15.43 -18.39 -7.90
CA LYS A 448 -14.55 -19.56 -7.91
C LYS A 448 -14.53 -20.31 -6.58
N THR A 449 -14.70 -19.61 -5.46
CA THR A 449 -14.52 -20.17 -4.12
C THR A 449 -15.86 -20.40 -3.39
N GLY A 450 -16.93 -19.76 -3.82
CA GLY A 450 -18.23 -19.72 -3.13
C GLY A 450 -18.20 -19.05 -1.74
N LYS A 451 -17.00 -18.67 -1.24
CA LYS A 451 -16.80 -18.20 0.13
C LYS A 451 -16.67 -16.69 0.20
N ASN A 452 -17.20 -16.10 1.27
CA ASN A 452 -16.96 -14.68 1.58
C ASN A 452 -15.52 -14.46 2.05
N ARG A 453 -15.01 -13.25 1.84
CA ARG A 453 -13.78 -12.81 2.47
C ARG A 453 -14.07 -12.45 3.92
N ASN A 454 -13.51 -13.21 4.85
CA ASN A 454 -13.68 -13.00 6.28
C ASN A 454 -12.31 -13.12 6.96
N TYR A 455 -11.80 -12.01 7.54
CA TYR A 455 -10.50 -11.99 8.20
C TYR A 455 -10.41 -10.88 9.25
N LYS A 456 -9.52 -11.08 10.21
CA LYS A 456 -9.16 -10.07 11.22
C LYS A 456 -8.03 -9.20 10.69
N LEU A 457 -8.14 -7.90 10.91
CA LEU A 457 -7.00 -7.00 10.69
C LEU A 457 -5.97 -7.18 11.81
N PRO A 458 -4.65 -7.06 11.51
CA PRO A 458 -3.60 -7.11 12.51
C PRO A 458 -3.83 -6.12 13.65
N SER A 459 -3.57 -6.54 14.89
CA SER A 459 -3.80 -5.74 16.10
C SER A 459 -3.04 -4.40 16.10
N ILE A 460 -1.89 -4.35 15.43
CA ILE A 460 -1.11 -3.11 15.25
C ILE A 460 -1.87 -2.00 14.51
N LEU A 461 -2.97 -2.33 13.82
CA LEU A 461 -3.84 -1.37 13.14
C LEU A 461 -4.93 -0.82 14.04
N THR A 462 -5.28 -1.50 15.13
CA THR A 462 -6.49 -1.24 15.91
C THR A 462 -6.52 0.18 16.49
N ALA A 463 -5.45 0.59 17.18
CA ALA A 463 -5.39 1.93 17.80
C ALA A 463 -5.47 3.07 16.77
N ASP A 464 -4.82 2.90 15.62
CA ASP A 464 -4.86 3.93 14.57
C ASP A 464 -6.20 3.96 13.83
N LEU A 465 -6.84 2.79 13.66
CA LEU A 465 -8.21 2.73 13.13
C LEU A 465 -9.21 3.37 14.10
N ASP A 466 -9.08 3.13 15.41
CA ASP A 466 -9.88 3.80 16.43
C ASP A 466 -9.68 5.32 16.39
N ALA A 467 -8.44 5.79 16.27
CA ALA A 467 -8.14 7.22 16.13
C ALA A 467 -8.74 7.83 14.84
N TRP A 468 -8.67 7.09 13.73
CA TRP A 468 -9.27 7.52 12.47
C TRP A 468 -10.79 7.60 12.55
N ILE A 469 -11.43 6.54 13.02
CA ILE A 469 -12.88 6.40 13.03
C ILE A 469 -13.54 7.34 14.03
N ASN A 470 -12.93 7.48 15.22
CA ASN A 470 -13.54 8.20 16.32
C ASN A 470 -13.08 9.67 16.42
N VAL A 471 -11.94 10.05 15.80
CA VAL A 471 -11.40 11.41 15.91
C VAL A 471 -11.29 12.10 14.56
N TRP A 472 -10.56 11.51 13.60
CA TRP A 472 -10.16 12.25 12.39
C TRP A 472 -11.22 12.25 11.29
N ARG A 473 -11.87 11.12 11.06
CA ARG A 473 -12.98 11.03 10.11
C ARG A 473 -14.19 11.89 10.53
N PRO A 474 -14.63 11.90 11.81
CA PRO A 474 -15.70 12.76 12.28
C PRO A 474 -15.43 14.26 12.03
N LYS A 475 -14.18 14.73 12.21
CA LYS A 475 -13.82 16.13 11.92
C LYS A 475 -14.06 16.54 10.46
N ALA A 476 -13.95 15.61 9.51
CA ALA A 476 -14.32 15.89 8.13
C ALA A 476 -15.84 15.90 7.93
N VAL A 477 -16.58 15.02 8.63
CA VAL A 477 -18.05 14.98 8.60
C VAL A 477 -18.63 16.25 9.22
N GLU A 478 -18.12 16.68 10.36
CA GLU A 478 -18.51 17.93 11.03
C GLU A 478 -18.23 19.15 10.15
N ALA A 479 -17.08 19.15 9.48
CA ALA A 479 -16.66 20.27 8.65
C ALA A 479 -17.62 20.56 7.48
N VAL A 480 -18.29 19.56 6.93
CA VAL A 480 -19.21 19.74 5.80
C VAL A 480 -20.62 20.18 6.23
N GLN A 481 -20.93 20.18 7.52
CA GLN A 481 -22.29 20.51 8.03
C GLN A 481 -22.65 21.98 7.79
N THR A 482 -21.68 22.88 7.90
CA THR A 482 -21.89 24.31 7.67
C THR A 482 -20.82 24.89 6.76
N LEU A 483 -21.18 25.89 5.95
CA LEU A 483 -20.23 26.58 5.04
C LEU A 483 -19.05 27.20 5.80
N PRO A 484 -19.20 27.87 6.95
CA PRO A 484 -18.09 28.42 7.72
C PRO A 484 -17.12 27.33 8.22
N ALA A 485 -17.64 26.17 8.70
CA ALA A 485 -16.82 25.06 9.13
C ALA A 485 -16.06 24.45 7.94
N TRP A 486 -16.68 24.32 6.78
CA TRP A 486 -16.07 23.83 5.56
C TRP A 486 -14.93 24.74 5.09
N LEU A 487 -15.13 26.06 5.07
CA LEU A 487 -14.07 27.01 4.74
C LEU A 487 -12.89 26.90 5.69
N LYS A 488 -13.14 26.87 7.01
CA LYS A 488 -12.11 26.65 8.03
C LYS A 488 -11.34 25.37 7.81
N PHE A 489 -12.03 24.26 7.53
CA PHE A 489 -11.44 22.97 7.24
C PHE A 489 -10.49 23.03 6.04
N LYS A 490 -10.87 23.76 5.00
CA LYS A 490 -10.05 23.98 3.79
C LYS A 490 -8.98 25.06 3.96
N GLY A 491 -8.91 25.73 5.10
CA GLY A 491 -7.88 26.73 5.43
C GLY A 491 -8.21 28.14 5.00
N PHE A 492 -9.49 28.47 4.94
CA PHE A 492 -9.98 29.81 4.67
C PHE A 492 -10.76 30.34 5.88
N LYS A 493 -10.69 31.63 6.10
CA LYS A 493 -11.54 32.32 7.07
C LYS A 493 -12.87 32.70 6.42
N PRO A 494 -14.00 32.51 7.07
CA PRO A 494 -15.29 32.94 6.50
C PRO A 494 -15.32 34.40 6.08
N GLU A 495 -14.66 35.29 6.86
CA GLU A 495 -14.57 36.72 6.60
C GLU A 495 -13.85 37.07 5.29
N GLU A 496 -13.03 36.15 4.76
CA GLU A 496 -12.33 36.38 3.50
C GLU A 496 -13.25 36.47 2.30
N LEU A 497 -14.50 36.02 2.42
CA LEU A 497 -15.52 36.16 1.37
C LEU A 497 -15.84 37.63 1.07
N GLU A 498 -15.88 38.47 2.11
CA GLU A 498 -16.20 39.87 1.99
C GLU A 498 -14.93 40.72 1.80
N ILE A 499 -13.88 40.39 2.52
CA ILE A 499 -12.64 41.17 2.55
C ILE A 499 -11.83 41.07 1.25
N LEU A 500 -11.72 39.85 0.65
CA LEU A 500 -10.86 39.68 -0.50
C LEU A 500 -11.32 40.40 -1.78
N PRO A 501 -12.62 40.48 -2.12
CA PRO A 501 -13.07 41.28 -3.25
C PRO A 501 -12.75 42.78 -3.05
N GLN A 502 -13.01 43.33 -1.86
CA GLN A 502 -12.71 44.72 -1.52
C GLN A 502 -11.21 45.02 -1.63
N ARG A 503 -10.36 44.12 -1.12
CA ARG A 503 -8.90 44.23 -1.26
C ARG A 503 -8.44 44.14 -2.71
N LEU A 504 -9.09 43.35 -3.53
CA LEU A 504 -8.77 43.24 -4.94
C LEU A 504 -9.10 44.56 -5.67
N GLU A 505 -10.27 45.15 -5.41
CA GLU A 505 -10.66 46.41 -5.99
C GLU A 505 -9.72 47.56 -5.56
N ALA A 506 -9.39 47.63 -4.26
CA ALA A 506 -8.43 48.60 -3.75
C ALA A 506 -7.05 48.44 -4.41
N ALA A 507 -6.56 47.19 -4.50
CA ALA A 507 -5.27 46.92 -5.13
C ALA A 507 -5.27 47.28 -6.63
N GLN A 508 -6.38 47.11 -7.33
CA GLN A 508 -6.52 47.51 -8.74
C GLN A 508 -6.49 49.04 -8.93
N ARG A 509 -6.92 49.78 -7.91
CA ARG A 509 -6.80 51.26 -7.87
C ARG A 509 -5.43 51.75 -7.41
N GLY A 510 -4.49 50.81 -7.07
CA GLY A 510 -3.17 51.15 -6.56
C GLY A 510 -3.11 51.39 -5.05
N GLU A 511 -4.20 51.11 -4.34
CA GLU A 511 -4.34 51.27 -2.88
C GLU A 511 -3.90 49.94 -2.18
N PHE A 512 -2.79 49.96 -1.42
CA PHE A 512 -2.27 48.78 -0.75
C PHE A 512 -2.19 49.01 0.76
N GLU A 513 -2.76 48.11 1.56
CA GLU A 513 -2.69 48.12 3.03
C GLU A 513 -1.25 48.09 3.58
N ARG A 514 -0.30 47.71 2.79
CA ARG A 514 1.14 47.59 3.14
C ARG A 514 2.00 47.75 1.90
N LYS A 515 3.27 48.11 2.08
CA LYS A 515 4.23 48.20 0.97
C LYS A 515 4.35 46.83 0.25
N VAL A 516 3.94 46.79 -1.01
CA VAL A 516 3.95 45.59 -1.87
C VAL A 516 5.13 45.68 -2.84
N LYS A 517 6.03 44.69 -2.84
CA LYS A 517 7.20 44.68 -3.74
C LYS A 517 6.82 44.50 -5.22
N ASN A 518 5.76 43.74 -5.49
CA ASN A 518 5.26 43.48 -6.83
C ASN A 518 3.73 43.57 -6.83
N PRO A 519 3.15 44.70 -7.21
CA PRO A 519 1.71 44.94 -7.23
C PRO A 519 0.96 43.96 -8.13
N GLN A 520 1.47 43.72 -9.33
CA GLN A 520 0.84 42.81 -10.29
C GLN A 520 0.70 41.38 -9.74
N LYS A 521 1.79 40.84 -9.19
CA LYS A 521 1.78 39.53 -8.56
C LYS A 521 0.86 39.46 -7.33
N TYR A 522 0.74 40.54 -6.59
CA TYR A 522 -0.19 40.64 -5.45
C TYR A 522 -1.65 40.54 -5.93
N ILE A 523 -2.01 41.24 -6.99
CA ILE A 523 -3.36 41.23 -7.61
C ILE A 523 -3.64 39.81 -8.16
N GLU A 524 -2.70 39.18 -8.85
CA GLU A 524 -2.85 37.80 -9.34
C GLU A 524 -3.10 36.81 -8.19
N ASN A 525 -2.35 36.89 -7.11
CA ASN A 525 -2.54 36.06 -5.93
C ASN A 525 -3.91 36.24 -5.28
N LEU A 526 -4.44 37.49 -5.24
CA LEU A 526 -5.79 37.74 -4.75
C LEU A 526 -6.85 37.14 -5.65
N LYS A 527 -6.71 37.28 -6.97
CA LYS A 527 -7.61 36.65 -7.96
C LYS A 527 -7.63 35.14 -7.82
N GLU A 528 -6.46 34.51 -7.75
CA GLU A 528 -6.34 33.05 -7.56
C GLU A 528 -6.98 32.61 -6.24
N ARG A 529 -6.78 33.36 -5.15
CA ARG A 529 -7.36 33.05 -3.86
C ARG A 529 -8.89 33.14 -3.87
N ILE A 530 -9.44 34.19 -4.49
CA ILE A 530 -10.90 34.37 -4.67
C ILE A 530 -11.46 33.22 -5.52
N LEU A 531 -10.84 32.90 -6.65
CA LEU A 531 -11.26 31.79 -7.52
C LEU A 531 -11.28 30.47 -6.76
N ARG A 532 -10.25 30.23 -5.95
CA ARG A 532 -10.13 29.02 -5.12
C ARG A 532 -11.23 28.93 -4.07
N ILE A 533 -11.55 30.04 -3.39
CA ILE A 533 -12.66 30.07 -2.41
C ILE A 533 -14.00 29.82 -3.12
N ARG A 534 -14.26 30.46 -4.25
CA ARG A 534 -15.49 30.23 -5.05
C ARG A 534 -15.64 28.76 -5.44
N GLY A 535 -14.55 28.12 -5.89
CA GLY A 535 -14.55 26.68 -6.20
C GLY A 535 -14.84 25.80 -4.98
N ILE A 536 -14.34 26.18 -3.79
CA ILE A 536 -14.61 25.47 -2.54
C ILE A 536 -16.08 25.62 -2.13
N ILE A 537 -16.66 26.81 -2.27
CA ILE A 537 -18.07 27.06 -1.98
C ILE A 537 -18.96 26.26 -2.93
N ALA A 538 -18.69 26.33 -4.23
CA ALA A 538 -19.45 25.59 -5.24
C ALA A 538 -19.44 24.07 -5.01
N ALA A 539 -18.39 23.56 -4.38
CA ALA A 539 -18.27 22.13 -4.08
C ALA A 539 -18.91 21.73 -2.74
N TRP A 540 -19.33 22.67 -1.90
CA TRP A 540 -19.77 22.40 -0.53
C TRP A 540 -20.98 21.47 -0.47
N GLU A 541 -22.06 21.76 -1.20
CA GLU A 541 -23.28 20.94 -1.20
C GLU A 541 -23.01 19.51 -1.67
N SER A 542 -22.21 19.34 -2.72
CA SER A 542 -21.80 18.03 -3.17
C SER A 542 -20.96 17.29 -2.12
N ALA A 543 -20.05 18.00 -1.45
CA ALA A 543 -19.20 17.41 -0.40
C ALA A 543 -20.06 16.97 0.81
N ARG A 544 -21.03 17.77 1.20
CA ARG A 544 -21.98 17.48 2.28
C ARG A 544 -22.81 16.24 1.95
N THR A 545 -23.45 16.22 0.79
CA THR A 545 -24.28 15.08 0.33
C THR A 545 -23.44 13.79 0.24
N ASN A 546 -22.28 13.86 -0.40
CA ASN A 546 -21.40 12.70 -0.57
C ASN A 546 -20.97 12.11 0.77
N LEU A 547 -20.52 12.94 1.72
CA LEU A 547 -19.92 12.45 2.97
C LEU A 547 -20.99 12.03 3.99
N THR A 548 -22.16 12.65 3.99
CA THR A 548 -23.28 12.26 4.85
C THR A 548 -23.81 10.88 4.50
N ASN A 549 -23.85 10.55 3.20
CA ASN A 549 -24.37 9.29 2.70
C ASN A 549 -23.29 8.20 2.56
N ASN A 550 -22.05 8.48 2.95
CA ASN A 550 -20.92 7.59 2.75
C ASN A 550 -20.40 6.99 4.05
N ASN A 551 -20.65 5.69 4.25
CA ASN A 551 -20.11 4.90 5.36
C ASN A 551 -18.75 4.27 5.07
N SER A 552 -18.16 4.53 3.89
CA SER A 552 -16.82 4.02 3.57
C SER A 552 -15.81 4.48 4.61
N LEU A 553 -14.89 3.59 4.98
CA LEU A 553 -13.81 3.92 5.90
C LEU A 553 -12.97 5.09 5.36
N PHE A 554 -12.67 5.06 4.06
CA PHE A 554 -11.88 6.06 3.35
C PHE A 554 -12.68 6.72 2.25
N PHE A 555 -12.41 8.00 1.98
CA PHE A 555 -13.16 8.78 1.02
C PHE A 555 -12.26 9.69 0.17
N SER A 556 -12.78 10.16 -0.95
CA SER A 556 -12.08 11.08 -1.86
C SER A 556 -11.98 12.48 -1.25
N PHE A 557 -10.79 13.09 -1.32
CA PHE A 557 -10.60 14.51 -0.95
C PHE A 557 -10.87 15.48 -2.10
N GLY A 558 -11.09 14.95 -3.31
CA GLY A 558 -11.15 15.78 -4.51
C GLY A 558 -9.79 16.44 -4.80
N ARG A 559 -9.53 16.79 -6.03
CA ARG A 559 -8.44 17.70 -6.43
C ARG A 559 -9.02 19.06 -6.80
N ALA A 560 -8.18 20.04 -7.05
CA ALA A 560 -8.61 21.41 -7.36
C ALA A 560 -9.78 21.49 -8.38
N ASN A 561 -9.72 20.67 -9.44
CA ASN A 561 -10.75 20.62 -10.49
C ASN A 561 -11.89 19.62 -10.23
N TYR A 562 -11.84 18.87 -9.12
CA TYR A 562 -12.80 17.81 -8.78
C TYR A 562 -13.21 17.87 -7.30
N LEU A 563 -13.32 19.06 -6.74
CA LEU A 563 -13.72 19.26 -5.34
C LEU A 563 -15.12 18.71 -5.05
N ASN A 564 -15.98 18.67 -6.05
CA ASN A 564 -17.31 18.03 -5.99
C ASN A 564 -17.27 16.53 -5.73
N LYS A 565 -16.11 15.87 -5.88
CA LYS A 565 -15.89 14.47 -5.52
C LYS A 565 -15.46 14.26 -4.06
N PHE A 566 -15.33 15.34 -3.28
CA PHE A 566 -15.04 15.21 -1.85
C PHE A 566 -16.13 14.38 -1.16
N GLY A 567 -15.72 13.44 -0.33
CA GLY A 567 -16.64 12.56 0.40
C GLY A 567 -17.12 11.31 -0.35
N GLN A 568 -16.91 11.20 -1.66
CA GLN A 568 -17.24 9.98 -2.41
C GLN A 568 -16.31 8.82 -2.03
N PRO A 569 -16.73 7.56 -2.18
CA PRO A 569 -15.85 6.40 -2.05
C PRO A 569 -14.60 6.52 -2.95
N LEU A 570 -13.48 5.96 -2.50
CA LEU A 570 -12.25 6.01 -3.29
C LEU A 570 -12.37 5.18 -4.57
N SER A 571 -11.98 5.75 -5.71
CA SER A 571 -11.85 5.02 -6.97
C SER A 571 -10.57 4.18 -7.01
N HIS A 572 -10.52 3.21 -7.95
CA HIS A 572 -9.31 2.41 -8.21
C HIS A 572 -8.08 3.28 -8.51
N GLY A 573 -8.24 4.27 -9.38
CA GLY A 573 -7.16 5.18 -9.74
C GLY A 573 -6.71 6.06 -8.56
N SER A 574 -7.66 6.46 -7.69
CA SER A 574 -7.36 7.29 -6.51
C SER A 574 -6.48 6.54 -5.50
N VAL A 575 -6.81 5.30 -5.15
CA VAL A 575 -5.99 4.49 -4.22
C VAL A 575 -4.60 4.26 -4.78
N ARG A 576 -4.50 3.86 -6.06
CA ARG A 576 -3.21 3.63 -6.70
C ARG A 576 -2.35 4.89 -6.71
N SER A 577 -2.90 6.02 -7.13
CA SER A 577 -2.17 7.29 -7.18
C SER A 577 -1.74 7.77 -5.80
N LEU A 578 -2.61 7.64 -4.80
CA LEU A 578 -2.34 8.00 -3.41
C LEU A 578 -1.15 7.20 -2.85
N VAL A 579 -1.19 5.88 -2.96
CA VAL A 579 -0.14 5.00 -2.44
C VAL A 579 1.19 5.27 -3.15
N LEU A 580 1.15 5.34 -4.48
CA LEU A 580 2.34 5.60 -5.29
C LEU A 580 3.02 6.94 -4.90
N THR A 581 2.24 8.01 -4.78
CA THR A 581 2.76 9.34 -4.40
C THR A 581 3.29 9.32 -2.96
N ALA A 582 2.54 8.75 -2.02
CA ALA A 582 2.94 8.71 -0.62
C ALA A 582 4.26 7.95 -0.41
N ILE A 583 4.40 6.80 -1.07
CA ILE A 583 5.63 5.99 -0.94
C ILE A 583 6.80 6.67 -1.63
N SER A 584 6.62 7.21 -2.85
CA SER A 584 7.72 7.87 -3.56
C SER A 584 8.23 9.12 -2.81
N GLU A 585 7.35 9.90 -2.19
CA GLU A 585 7.73 11.05 -1.38
C GLU A 585 8.41 10.61 -0.07
N ALA A 586 7.89 9.58 0.59
CA ALA A 586 8.48 9.05 1.83
C ALA A 586 9.86 8.43 1.59
N THR A 587 10.02 7.62 0.54
CA THR A 587 11.31 6.99 0.22
C THR A 587 12.35 7.99 -0.22
N SER A 588 11.96 9.02 -0.98
CA SER A 588 12.84 10.14 -1.29
C SER A 588 13.32 10.88 -0.05
N ALA A 589 12.45 11.02 0.97
CA ALA A 589 12.82 11.65 2.24
C ALA A 589 13.73 10.77 3.11
N LEU A 590 13.49 9.45 3.12
CA LEU A 590 14.20 8.50 3.98
C LEU A 590 15.51 8.00 3.35
N PHE A 591 15.48 7.72 2.06
CA PHE A 591 16.55 7.00 1.37
C PHE A 591 17.22 7.84 0.27
N GLY A 592 16.79 9.09 0.05
CA GLY A 592 17.31 9.98 -0.99
C GLY A 592 16.77 9.71 -2.39
N GLU A 593 16.11 8.57 -2.62
CA GLU A 593 15.59 8.17 -3.93
C GLU A 593 14.10 7.80 -3.87
N PRO A 594 13.30 8.21 -4.88
CA PRO A 594 11.90 7.85 -4.93
C PRO A 594 11.69 6.41 -5.40
N ARG A 595 11.01 5.59 -4.63
CA ARG A 595 10.54 4.26 -5.04
C ARG A 595 9.06 4.33 -5.46
N TRP A 596 8.76 3.91 -6.68
CA TRP A 596 7.43 4.03 -7.27
C TRP A 596 6.56 2.79 -6.98
N THR A 597 6.55 2.39 -5.71
CA THR A 597 5.82 1.21 -5.23
C THR A 597 4.32 1.44 -5.24
N ASN A 598 3.58 0.60 -5.92
CA ASN A 598 2.12 0.64 -5.98
C ASN A 598 1.50 -0.44 -5.07
N PRO A 599 0.15 -0.44 -4.85
CA PRO A 599 -0.49 -1.43 -3.99
C PRO A 599 -0.22 -2.88 -4.40
N HIS A 600 -0.05 -3.15 -5.69
CA HIS A 600 0.25 -4.50 -6.16
C HIS A 600 1.68 -4.92 -5.83
N ALA A 601 2.65 -4.00 -5.97
CA ALA A 601 4.03 -4.26 -5.57
C ALA A 601 4.16 -4.56 -4.07
N LEU A 602 3.42 -3.86 -3.20
CA LEU A 602 3.38 -4.17 -1.76
C LEU A 602 2.93 -5.61 -1.47
N ARG A 603 2.06 -6.18 -2.30
CA ARG A 603 1.64 -7.59 -2.16
C ARG A 603 2.76 -8.56 -2.50
N HIS A 604 3.54 -8.27 -3.55
CA HIS A 604 4.73 -9.07 -3.89
C HIS A 604 5.77 -8.98 -2.76
N ILE A 605 6.04 -7.77 -2.25
CA ILE A 605 6.96 -7.54 -1.14
C ILE A 605 6.54 -8.34 0.11
N GLY A 606 5.25 -8.32 0.45
CA GLY A 606 4.71 -9.11 1.55
C GLY A 606 4.86 -10.62 1.34
N ALA A 607 4.59 -11.11 0.13
CA ALA A 607 4.76 -12.53 -0.21
C ALA A 607 6.23 -12.97 -0.13
N LYS A 608 7.15 -12.19 -0.73
CA LYS A 608 8.60 -12.42 -0.65
C LYS A 608 9.06 -12.48 0.80
N HIS A 609 8.65 -11.50 1.61
CA HIS A 609 9.05 -11.42 3.03
C HIS A 609 8.63 -12.66 3.83
N VAL A 610 7.36 -13.11 3.68
CA VAL A 610 6.87 -14.31 4.37
C VAL A 610 7.62 -15.56 3.91
N ARG A 611 7.92 -15.67 2.62
CA ARG A 611 8.66 -16.81 2.07
C ARG A 611 10.11 -16.87 2.55
N LEU A 612 10.78 -15.71 2.62
CA LEU A 612 12.16 -15.62 3.14
C LEU A 612 12.23 -15.99 4.62
N LEU A 613 11.21 -15.66 5.41
CA LEU A 613 11.15 -16.03 6.82
C LEU A 613 10.70 -17.49 7.07
N LYS A 614 10.56 -18.33 6.02
CA LYS A 614 10.05 -19.71 6.10
C LYS A 614 8.73 -19.84 6.88
N LYS A 615 7.88 -18.79 6.86
CA LYS A 615 6.60 -18.74 7.56
C LYS A 615 5.47 -19.31 6.70
N ASP A 616 4.30 -19.49 7.33
CA ASP A 616 3.10 -20.07 6.72
C ASP A 616 2.67 -19.34 5.44
N THR A 617 3.02 -19.90 4.28
CA THR A 617 2.62 -19.41 2.96
C THR A 617 1.13 -19.60 2.72
N LYS A 618 0.48 -20.60 3.34
CA LYS A 618 -0.98 -20.81 3.26
C LYS A 618 -1.73 -19.69 3.94
N GLY A 619 -1.29 -19.30 5.14
CA GLY A 619 -1.85 -18.16 5.86
C GLY A 619 -1.69 -16.86 5.07
N MET A 620 -0.54 -16.65 4.43
CA MET A 620 -0.32 -15.49 3.57
C MET A 620 -1.19 -15.53 2.31
N ALA A 621 -1.32 -16.66 1.65
CA ALA A 621 -2.20 -16.84 0.50
C ALA A 621 -3.66 -16.55 0.87
N ALA A 622 -4.13 -17.04 2.02
CA ALA A 622 -5.45 -16.75 2.54
C ALA A 622 -5.63 -15.26 2.84
N ALA A 623 -4.65 -14.61 3.51
CA ALA A 623 -4.67 -13.18 3.77
C ALA A 623 -4.75 -12.35 2.48
N MET A 624 -3.99 -12.73 1.47
CA MET A 624 -4.01 -12.09 0.15
C MET A 624 -5.25 -12.46 -0.69
N GLY A 625 -6.03 -13.48 -0.29
CA GLY A 625 -7.18 -13.99 -1.05
C GLY A 625 -6.78 -14.67 -2.36
N HIS A 626 -5.71 -15.44 -2.34
CA HIS A 626 -5.19 -16.25 -3.45
C HIS A 626 -5.18 -17.73 -3.11
N SER A 627 -4.94 -18.57 -4.13
CA SER A 627 -4.44 -19.92 -3.90
C SER A 627 -2.96 -19.85 -3.46
N GLU A 628 -2.48 -20.89 -2.81
CA GLU A 628 -1.09 -21.05 -2.38
C GLU A 628 -0.13 -20.92 -3.57
N GLU A 629 -0.41 -21.63 -4.67
CA GLU A 629 0.31 -21.54 -5.94
C GLU A 629 0.44 -20.10 -6.48
N GLN A 630 -0.62 -19.28 -6.32
CA GLN A 630 -0.57 -17.89 -6.77
C GLN A 630 0.25 -17.00 -5.82
N ALA A 631 0.27 -17.31 -4.52
CA ALA A 631 1.13 -16.60 -3.56
C ALA A 631 2.60 -16.91 -3.83
N ASP A 632 2.92 -18.16 -4.16
CA ASP A 632 4.26 -18.57 -4.56
C ASP A 632 4.71 -17.86 -5.83
N LYS A 633 3.87 -17.82 -6.87
CA LYS A 633 4.14 -17.03 -8.09
C LYS A 633 4.43 -15.56 -7.80
N TYR A 634 3.76 -14.94 -6.82
CA TYR A 634 4.07 -13.56 -6.44
C TYR A 634 5.43 -13.41 -5.77
N ALA A 635 5.83 -14.38 -4.95
CA ALA A 635 7.15 -14.38 -4.35
C ALA A 635 8.23 -14.60 -5.42
N ASP A 636 8.07 -15.62 -6.27
CA ASP A 636 9.03 -15.99 -7.32
C ASP A 636 9.29 -14.86 -8.32
N GLN A 637 8.27 -14.05 -8.63
CA GLN A 637 8.41 -12.92 -9.57
C GLN A 637 9.41 -11.84 -9.12
N ILE A 638 9.72 -11.77 -7.83
CA ILE A 638 10.59 -10.73 -7.27
C ILE A 638 11.75 -11.28 -6.44
N MET A 639 11.83 -12.61 -6.28
CA MET A 639 13.00 -13.24 -5.67
C MET A 639 14.14 -13.26 -6.68
N THR A 640 15.28 -12.72 -6.27
CA THR A 640 16.50 -12.80 -7.07
C THR A 640 17.19 -14.14 -6.85
N GLU A 641 18.12 -14.48 -7.74
CA GLU A 641 19.00 -15.65 -7.55
C GLU A 641 19.78 -15.57 -6.23
N SER A 642 20.24 -14.36 -5.88
CA SER A 642 20.88 -14.09 -4.58
C SER A 642 19.95 -14.39 -3.40
N ASP A 643 18.67 -13.93 -3.43
CA ASP A 643 17.69 -14.26 -2.38
C ASP A 643 17.51 -15.78 -2.20
N LEU A 644 17.58 -16.54 -3.30
CA LEU A 644 17.45 -18.01 -3.27
C LEU A 644 18.72 -18.67 -2.72
N ILE A 645 19.89 -18.17 -3.11
CA ILE A 645 21.19 -18.66 -2.64
C ILE A 645 21.36 -18.35 -1.15
N ASP A 646 21.09 -17.13 -0.73
CA ASP A 646 21.16 -16.71 0.67
C ASP A 646 20.24 -17.57 1.55
N LYS A 647 19.02 -17.83 1.07
CA LYS A 647 18.09 -18.73 1.74
C LYS A 647 18.59 -20.18 1.81
N LEU A 648 19.23 -20.66 0.75
CA LEU A 648 19.82 -21.99 0.71
C LEU A 648 20.98 -22.07 1.70
N ILE A 649 21.88 -21.07 1.68
CA ILE A 649 23.02 -20.99 2.58
C ILE A 649 22.54 -20.97 4.03
N ASP A 650 21.61 -20.08 4.38
CA ASP A 650 21.04 -20.01 5.72
C ASP A 650 20.42 -21.34 6.15
N SER A 651 19.67 -22.02 5.24
CA SER A 651 19.07 -23.32 5.53
C SER A 651 20.10 -24.44 5.67
N TRP A 652 21.18 -24.35 4.92
CA TRP A 652 22.24 -25.36 4.94
C TRP A 652 23.09 -25.26 6.20
N TRP A 653 23.41 -24.01 6.62
CA TRP A 653 24.13 -23.77 7.88
C TRP A 653 23.26 -24.01 9.12
N GLU A 654 21.94 -23.78 9.03
CA GLU A 654 20.97 -24.12 10.09
C GLU A 654 20.76 -25.65 10.23
N SER A 655 20.92 -26.42 9.15
CA SER A 655 20.73 -27.88 9.17
C SER A 655 22.01 -28.67 9.49
N ASN A 656 23.17 -28.03 9.50
CA ASN A 656 24.43 -28.66 9.87
C ASN A 656 24.67 -28.64 11.40
N ASP A 657 23.78 -29.24 12.17
CA ASP A 657 24.24 -30.11 13.27
C ASP A 657 24.93 -31.33 12.61
N LEU A 658 26.05 -31.08 11.96
CA LEU A 658 26.99 -32.15 11.74
C LEU A 658 27.54 -32.52 13.13
N ASP A 659 27.04 -33.60 13.67
CA ASP A 659 27.71 -34.42 14.64
C ASP A 659 29.17 -34.66 14.18
N LEU A 660 30.03 -33.72 14.52
CA LEU A 660 31.47 -33.91 14.48
C LEU A 660 31.89 -34.62 15.78
N ASN A 661 31.20 -35.70 16.12
CA ASN A 661 31.59 -36.67 17.13
C ASN A 661 31.47 -38.07 16.53
N ASP A 662 32.40 -38.42 15.66
CA ASP A 662 32.89 -39.76 15.42
C ASP A 662 34.42 -39.73 15.29
#